data_41b065bae0f161898412bca8e9f4cc7e
#
_entry.id   41b065bae0f161898412bca8e9f4cc7e
#
_cell.length_a   1.000
_cell.length_b   1.000
_cell.length_c   1.000
_cell.angle_alpha   90.00
_cell.angle_beta   90.00
_cell.angle_gamma   90.00
#
_symmetry.space_group_name_H-M   'P 1'
#
loop_
_entity.id
_entity.type
_entity.pdbx_description
1 polymer ?
#
loop_
_entity_poly.entity_id
_entity_poly.type
_entity_poly.pdbx_seq_one_letter_code
_entity_poly.pdbx_strand_id
1 'polypeptide(L)'
;MSERIKMITDKVLKTLEYDKILKKLHMHCGCCVSRELADELRPKTEFDDVNAELRLTSEAETYFLRTGYSPIDDFPDIRSTLKRMNAALYLSCEELLNIAKALKAVRVAREQLTPLTAANDGDNSTDEIPCALANLACGLVAHKYIEDELNRCILSEDELFDGASPALARIRRNKRIANERVREKLNSIIRSSTYSKYLQDPLITIRNGRFVVPVKQEYRQQIPGLIHDQSGSGQTLFVEPAAVVELGNEYKKLVIEEQAEIERILTELTALVKPSANDIYTDLQTLGIIDLCFAKAKLAKEMKAVCPKTNAEGRIKIVRGRHPLIPNYSVVPIDIRLGTDFTTLIVTGPNTGGKTVTLKTTGLFTLMAQSGMFVPANVGTEIAVFESIFADIGDEQSIEQSLSTFSSHIRNIVGILEAADDRSLVLLDELGAGTDPIEGAALAMSILEELHSRGCFTIATTHYSEIKAFALTRPGMENASMEFDVDKLCPTYRLFIGIPGKSNAFEISRRLGIDEYILDNAKAFIKKEDTDFEAILSDAEMKKRRAEEEMELAEQARAEHDRLAEELKAEREKLEREKAELRAKAKEEARKIVDASRREMEQIIMQIRAVKTIDQRAADRIIQQGRDAVRKAESELAEDLPKLKTGDGKPPKMVVPGQTVNVVSLGKNATVLSKPDKNGEVQVQVGIIKLSVRLDDIRLSNEKTEKKTNVKVEYNPANTVGLELDIRGMLVDEAKPIVDKYLLDAHLQGLSEVNIIHGKGTGALRAGIQQYLKNHPHCKAFRNGNYGEGDYGVTVVTLK
;
A
#
# COMPACT_ATOMS: atom_id res chain seq x y z
N MET A 1 31.53 -18.85 33.36
CA MET A 1 30.60 -18.76 32.23
C MET A 1 30.88 -17.43 31.55
N SER A 2 31.55 -17.47 30.40
CA SER A 2 31.83 -16.27 29.62
C SER A 2 30.47 -15.72 29.13
N GLU A 3 30.22 -14.43 29.38
CA GLU A 3 29.09 -13.76 28.74
C GLU A 3 29.24 -13.95 27.22
N ARG A 4 28.42 -14.85 26.64
CA ARG A 4 28.31 -15.00 25.18
C ARG A 4 27.76 -13.68 24.65
N ILE A 5 28.56 -13.00 23.89
CA ILE A 5 28.16 -11.76 23.21
C ILE A 5 27.05 -12.13 22.22
N LYS A 6 25.80 -11.94 22.63
CA LYS A 6 24.62 -12.02 21.78
C LYS A 6 24.73 -10.87 20.77
N MET A 7 25.05 -11.14 19.51
CA MET A 7 25.26 -10.05 18.56
C MET A 7 25.00 -10.47 17.13
N ILE A 8 24.07 -9.76 16.50
CA ILE A 8 23.96 -9.74 15.04
C ILE A 8 25.14 -8.92 14.51
N THR A 9 26.11 -9.57 13.87
CA THR A 9 27.37 -8.96 13.46
C THR A 9 27.22 -8.10 12.19
N ASP A 10 28.11 -7.11 12.02
CA ASP A 10 28.16 -6.29 10.79
C ASP A 10 28.40 -7.13 9.54
N LYS A 11 29.10 -8.26 9.65
CA LYS A 11 29.30 -9.19 8.56
C LYS A 11 27.96 -9.75 8.07
N VAL A 12 27.09 -10.20 8.99
CA VAL A 12 25.76 -10.73 8.66
C VAL A 12 24.87 -9.65 8.02
N LEU A 13 24.88 -8.43 8.56
CA LEU A 13 24.12 -7.31 8.02
C LEU A 13 24.52 -7.01 6.56
N LYS A 14 25.82 -7.01 6.25
CA LYS A 14 26.32 -6.82 4.89
C LYS A 14 26.00 -8.00 3.97
N THR A 15 26.19 -9.25 4.44
CA THR A 15 25.90 -10.47 3.67
C THR A 15 24.43 -10.54 3.27
N LEU A 16 23.51 -10.14 4.16
CA LEU A 16 22.07 -10.09 3.90
C LEU A 16 21.62 -8.78 3.22
N GLU A 17 22.55 -7.88 2.88
CA GLU A 17 22.28 -6.60 2.20
C GLU A 17 21.35 -5.65 2.98
N TYR A 18 21.36 -5.75 4.31
CA TYR A 18 20.54 -4.90 5.18
C TYR A 18 20.89 -3.42 5.04
N ASP A 19 22.16 -3.09 4.79
CA ASP A 19 22.61 -1.72 4.49
C ASP A 19 21.88 -1.08 3.29
N LYS A 20 21.46 -1.87 2.31
CA LYS A 20 20.66 -1.37 1.17
C LYS A 20 19.23 -1.00 1.58
N ILE A 21 18.67 -1.70 2.58
CA ILE A 21 17.35 -1.35 3.16
C ILE A 21 17.47 -0.07 3.98
N LEU A 22 18.54 0.08 4.78
CA LEU A 22 18.77 1.32 5.51
C LEU A 22 18.92 2.53 4.58
N LYS A 23 19.60 2.38 3.43
CA LYS A 23 19.67 3.44 2.41
C LYS A 23 18.31 3.81 1.85
N LYS A 24 17.42 2.83 1.63
CA LYS A 24 16.04 3.12 1.24
C LYS A 24 15.28 3.85 2.35
N LEU A 25 15.42 3.41 3.59
CA LEU A 25 14.82 4.05 4.76
C LEU A 25 15.28 5.50 4.92
N HIS A 26 16.60 5.75 4.79
CA HIS A 26 17.22 7.08 4.83
C HIS A 26 16.56 8.07 3.86
N MET A 27 16.20 7.62 2.63
CA MET A 27 15.54 8.47 1.64
C MET A 27 14.12 8.91 2.06
N HIS A 28 13.48 8.20 2.97
CA HIS A 28 12.16 8.55 3.49
C HIS A 28 12.19 9.41 4.74
N CYS A 29 13.38 9.61 5.34
CA CYS A 29 13.58 10.46 6.52
C CYS A 29 13.46 11.94 6.14
N GLY A 30 12.66 12.69 6.89
CA GLY A 30 12.45 14.12 6.68
C GLY A 30 13.53 14.99 7.31
N CYS A 31 14.17 14.57 8.41
CA CYS A 31 15.15 15.38 9.11
C CYS A 31 16.54 14.72 9.23
N CYS A 32 17.56 15.51 9.58
CA CYS A 32 18.92 15.02 9.72
C CYS A 32 19.07 14.00 10.86
N VAL A 33 18.34 14.21 11.97
CA VAL A 33 18.40 13.31 13.13
C VAL A 33 17.84 11.93 12.78
N SER A 34 16.69 11.87 12.09
CA SER A 34 16.12 10.60 11.65
C SER A 34 16.99 9.89 10.61
N ARG A 35 17.70 10.63 9.76
CA ARG A 35 18.68 10.06 8.80
C ARG A 35 19.83 9.38 9.51
N GLU A 36 20.41 10.01 10.53
CA GLU A 36 21.46 9.42 11.37
C GLU A 36 20.94 8.17 12.11
N LEU A 37 19.74 8.27 12.71
CA LEU A 37 19.10 7.13 13.37
C LEU A 37 18.81 5.97 12.41
N ALA A 38 18.45 6.27 11.16
CA ALA A 38 18.22 5.26 10.12
C ALA A 38 19.53 4.57 9.72
N ASP A 39 20.64 5.32 9.58
CA ASP A 39 21.95 4.76 9.21
C ASP A 39 22.54 3.89 10.34
N GLU A 40 22.24 4.22 11.60
CA GLU A 40 22.68 3.50 12.78
C GLU A 40 21.71 2.42 13.26
N LEU A 41 20.55 2.24 12.57
CA LEU A 41 19.50 1.33 13.00
C LEU A 41 19.99 -0.13 13.02
N ARG A 42 19.90 -0.76 14.20
CA ARG A 42 20.27 -2.16 14.43
C ARG A 42 19.05 -3.00 14.80
N PRO A 43 18.99 -4.26 14.35
CA PRO A 43 17.98 -5.19 14.79
C PRO A 43 18.07 -5.43 16.31
N LYS A 44 16.91 -5.38 16.98
CA LYS A 44 16.79 -5.70 18.41
C LYS A 44 16.63 -7.20 18.59
N THR A 45 17.06 -7.73 19.73
CA THR A 45 17.05 -9.15 20.05
C THR A 45 16.04 -9.53 21.12
N GLU A 46 15.48 -8.54 21.84
CA GLU A 46 14.45 -8.76 22.84
C GLU A 46 13.05 -8.64 22.23
N PHE A 47 12.18 -9.61 22.51
CA PHE A 47 10.84 -9.71 21.93
C PHE A 47 9.98 -8.48 22.21
N ASP A 48 10.00 -7.99 23.44
CA ASP A 48 9.20 -6.82 23.84
C ASP A 48 9.67 -5.54 23.15
N ASP A 49 10.97 -5.37 22.97
CA ASP A 49 11.55 -4.23 22.27
C ASP A 49 11.18 -4.22 20.78
N VAL A 50 11.21 -5.39 20.13
CA VAL A 50 10.81 -5.54 18.72
C VAL A 50 9.34 -5.19 18.54
N ASN A 51 8.47 -5.67 19.45
CA ASN A 51 7.04 -5.37 19.39
C ASN A 51 6.75 -3.88 19.65
N ALA A 52 7.50 -3.25 20.56
CA ALA A 52 7.37 -1.82 20.80
C ALA A 52 7.70 -1.00 19.54
N GLU A 53 8.77 -1.36 18.82
CA GLU A 53 9.15 -0.70 17.55
C GLU A 53 8.13 -0.94 16.44
N LEU A 54 7.66 -2.18 16.28
CA LEU A 54 6.63 -2.51 15.28
C LEU A 54 5.33 -1.78 15.57
N ARG A 55 4.96 -1.63 16.84
CA ARG A 55 3.79 -0.87 17.26
C ARG A 55 3.90 0.60 16.89
N LEU A 56 5.04 1.25 17.16
CA LEU A 56 5.29 2.64 16.75
C LEU A 56 5.15 2.82 15.23
N THR A 57 5.70 1.88 14.46
CA THR A 57 5.58 1.90 12.99
C THR A 57 4.13 1.71 12.54
N SER A 58 3.37 0.82 13.18
CA SER A 58 1.95 0.57 12.87
C SER A 58 1.06 1.78 13.20
N GLU A 59 1.33 2.47 14.32
CA GLU A 59 0.62 3.69 14.67
C GLU A 59 0.94 4.82 13.67
N ALA A 60 2.20 4.95 13.25
CA ALA A 60 2.63 5.91 12.22
C ALA A 60 2.00 5.60 10.85
N GLU A 61 1.93 4.32 10.45
CA GLU A 61 1.26 3.89 9.22
C GLU A 61 -0.23 4.22 9.26
N THR A 62 -0.92 3.91 10.35
CA THR A 62 -2.34 4.19 10.53
C THR A 62 -2.63 5.68 10.41
N TYR A 63 -1.80 6.53 11.03
CA TYR A 63 -1.88 7.98 10.88
C TYR A 63 -1.68 8.40 9.42
N PHE A 64 -0.61 7.91 8.79
CA PHE A 64 -0.26 8.24 7.41
C PHE A 64 -1.32 7.81 6.39
N LEU A 65 -1.98 6.67 6.61
CA LEU A 65 -3.07 6.20 5.75
C LEU A 65 -4.34 7.07 5.89
N ARG A 66 -4.61 7.58 7.11
CA ARG A 66 -5.77 8.45 7.37
C ARG A 66 -5.58 9.87 6.84
N THR A 67 -4.39 10.45 7.02
CA THR A 67 -4.12 11.86 6.71
C THR A 67 -3.51 12.06 5.33
N GLY A 68 -2.80 11.07 4.81
CA GLY A 68 -2.06 11.16 3.55
C GLY A 68 -0.69 11.82 3.65
N TYR A 69 -0.29 12.37 4.79
CA TYR A 69 0.99 13.06 5.00
C TYR A 69 1.61 12.75 6.37
N SER A 70 2.92 13.07 6.50
CA SER A 70 3.64 13.02 7.78
C SER A 70 3.44 14.34 8.52
N PRO A 71 3.26 14.34 9.86
CA PRO A 71 3.14 15.58 10.63
C PRO A 71 4.46 16.33 10.79
N ILE A 72 5.55 15.83 10.23
CA ILE A 72 6.89 16.41 10.33
C ILE A 72 7.32 16.88 8.95
N ASP A 73 7.52 18.19 8.84
CA ASP A 73 8.15 18.83 7.67
C ASP A 73 9.67 18.77 7.80
N ASP A 74 10.36 18.88 6.65
CA ASP A 74 11.82 19.01 6.62
C ASP A 74 12.27 20.30 7.32
N PHE A 75 13.27 20.19 8.17
CA PHE A 75 13.88 21.33 8.86
C PHE A 75 15.41 21.16 8.93
N PRO A 76 16.16 22.29 8.91
CA PRO A 76 17.61 22.23 8.89
C PRO A 76 18.19 21.75 10.25
N ASP A 77 19.41 21.19 10.20
CA ASP A 77 20.12 20.77 11.42
C ASP A 77 20.60 21.98 12.20
N ILE A 78 20.03 22.18 13.38
CA ILE A 78 20.37 23.29 14.28
C ILE A 78 21.20 22.86 15.48
N ARG A 79 21.58 21.58 15.60
CA ARG A 79 22.33 21.05 16.77
C ARG A 79 23.69 21.74 16.96
N SER A 80 24.42 22.01 15.87
CA SER A 80 25.66 22.75 15.88
C SER A 80 25.48 24.22 16.33
N THR A 81 24.39 24.84 15.88
CA THR A 81 24.00 26.19 16.25
C THR A 81 23.67 26.29 17.74
N LEU A 82 22.87 25.32 18.27
CA LEU A 82 22.54 25.30 19.70
C LEU A 82 23.80 25.12 20.58
N LYS A 83 24.75 24.27 20.18
CA LYS A 83 26.04 24.13 20.89
C LYS A 83 26.86 25.41 20.86
N ARG A 84 26.94 26.07 19.71
CA ARG A 84 27.71 27.31 19.52
C ARG A 84 27.10 28.50 20.23
N MET A 85 25.77 28.53 20.43
CA MET A 85 25.03 29.63 21.08
C MET A 85 25.60 29.99 22.44
N ASN A 86 26.17 29.04 23.19
CA ASN A 86 26.78 29.30 24.50
C ASN A 86 28.06 30.16 24.40
N ALA A 87 28.79 30.10 23.30
CA ALA A 87 30.05 30.82 23.08
C ALA A 87 29.88 32.05 22.16
N ALA A 88 28.84 32.12 21.38
CA ALA A 88 28.56 33.22 20.46
C ALA A 88 27.93 34.40 21.17
N LEU A 89 28.24 35.62 20.70
CA LEU A 89 27.63 36.87 21.19
C LEU A 89 26.17 36.92 20.70
N TYR A 90 25.94 36.62 19.44
CA TYR A 90 24.63 36.49 18.82
C TYR A 90 24.67 35.50 17.66
N LEU A 91 23.50 35.03 17.25
CA LEU A 91 23.28 34.18 16.08
C LEU A 91 22.85 35.05 14.89
N SER A 92 23.13 34.57 13.66
CA SER A 92 22.67 35.26 12.44
C SER A 92 21.16 35.12 12.23
N CYS A 93 20.59 35.91 11.32
CA CYS A 93 19.19 35.79 10.93
C CYS A 93 18.85 34.41 10.41
N GLU A 94 19.71 33.84 9.56
CA GLU A 94 19.56 32.48 9.04
C GLU A 94 19.48 31.43 10.15
N GLU A 95 20.41 31.50 11.13
CA GLU A 95 20.45 30.56 12.24
C GLU A 95 19.21 30.63 13.13
N LEU A 96 18.77 31.83 13.44
CA LEU A 96 17.56 32.07 14.23
C LEU A 96 16.28 31.63 13.48
N LEU A 97 16.23 31.87 12.16
CA LEU A 97 15.12 31.43 11.30
C LEU A 97 15.06 29.88 11.22
N ASN A 98 16.23 29.24 11.15
CA ASN A 98 16.33 27.79 11.18
C ASN A 98 15.86 27.21 12.53
N ILE A 99 16.16 27.88 13.64
CA ILE A 99 15.59 27.54 14.95
C ILE A 99 14.06 27.69 14.94
N ALA A 100 13.53 28.78 14.39
CA ALA A 100 12.09 29.00 14.29
C ALA A 100 11.40 27.90 13.46
N LYS A 101 12.00 27.47 12.34
CA LYS A 101 11.51 26.34 11.52
C LYS A 101 11.46 25.03 12.33
N ALA A 102 12.51 24.75 13.09
CA ALA A 102 12.57 23.55 13.94
C ALA A 102 11.52 23.60 15.07
N LEU A 103 11.35 24.74 15.75
CA LEU A 103 10.33 24.95 16.78
C LEU A 103 8.90 24.76 16.22
N LYS A 104 8.66 25.26 15.00
CA LYS A 104 7.39 25.03 14.28
C LYS A 104 7.15 23.55 14.05
N ALA A 105 8.16 22.80 13.58
CA ALA A 105 8.06 21.37 13.35
C ALA A 105 7.72 20.61 14.64
N VAL A 106 8.38 20.93 15.76
CA VAL A 106 8.09 20.38 17.08
C VAL A 106 6.66 20.66 17.50
N ARG A 107 6.21 21.90 17.39
CA ARG A 107 4.84 22.30 17.78
C ARG A 107 3.78 21.60 16.92
N VAL A 108 3.97 21.56 15.60
CA VAL A 108 3.03 20.94 14.66
C VAL A 108 2.93 19.43 14.94
N ALA A 109 4.06 18.75 15.12
CA ALA A 109 4.07 17.34 15.46
C ALA A 109 3.33 17.05 16.76
N ARG A 110 3.56 17.86 17.81
CA ARG A 110 2.84 17.77 19.09
C ARG A 110 1.34 17.97 18.91
N GLU A 111 0.92 19.05 18.26
CA GLU A 111 -0.49 19.41 18.06
C GLU A 111 -1.26 18.34 17.26
N GLN A 112 -0.61 17.71 16.28
CA GLN A 112 -1.26 16.72 15.41
C GLN A 112 -1.28 15.30 15.99
N LEU A 113 -0.28 14.94 16.80
CA LEU A 113 -0.16 13.58 17.33
C LEU A 113 -0.79 13.42 18.72
N THR A 114 -0.86 14.49 19.55
CA THR A 114 -1.47 14.42 20.89
C THR A 114 -2.97 14.05 20.87
N PRO A 115 -3.82 14.55 19.93
CA PRO A 115 -5.24 14.19 19.89
C PRO A 115 -5.54 12.72 19.56
N LEU A 116 -4.54 11.91 19.19
CA LEU A 116 -4.74 10.48 18.89
C LEU A 116 -5.21 9.68 20.11
N THR A 117 -5.02 10.21 21.32
CA THR A 117 -5.51 9.59 22.57
C THR A 117 -7.00 9.80 22.80
N ALA A 118 -7.64 10.79 22.14
CA ALA A 118 -9.03 11.18 22.38
C ALA A 118 -10.05 10.60 21.37
N ALA A 119 -9.62 9.87 20.35
CA ALA A 119 -10.48 9.46 19.22
C ALA A 119 -11.21 8.11 19.41
N ASN A 120 -11.17 7.50 20.59
CA ASN A 120 -11.93 6.26 20.91
C ASN A 120 -13.22 6.51 21.70
N ASP A 121 -13.83 7.70 21.56
CA ASP A 121 -15.14 7.99 22.14
C ASP A 121 -16.26 7.27 21.38
N GLY A 122 -16.50 6.01 21.71
CA GLY A 122 -17.62 5.26 21.12
C GLY A 122 -17.95 3.94 21.79
N ASP A 123 -17.07 3.41 22.62
CA ASP A 123 -17.34 2.17 23.35
C ASP A 123 -16.88 2.32 24.81
N ASN A 124 -17.80 2.05 25.74
CA ASN A 124 -17.60 2.15 27.20
C ASN A 124 -16.67 1.05 27.75
N SER A 125 -15.53 0.80 27.11
CA SER A 125 -14.47 -0.05 27.68
C SER A 125 -13.36 0.83 28.25
N THR A 126 -13.19 0.77 29.55
CA THR A 126 -12.28 1.53 30.41
C THR A 126 -10.78 1.16 30.25
N ASP A 127 -10.37 0.60 29.10
CA ASP A 127 -8.98 0.31 28.81
C ASP A 127 -8.50 1.21 27.65
N GLU A 128 -8.25 2.50 27.95
CA GLU A 128 -7.49 3.40 27.10
C GLU A 128 -6.06 2.85 26.98
N ILE A 129 -5.77 2.17 25.87
CA ILE A 129 -4.40 1.77 25.55
C ILE A 129 -3.70 3.05 25.06
N PRO A 130 -2.74 3.62 25.84
CA PRO A 130 -2.06 4.85 25.42
C PRO A 130 -1.36 4.60 24.08
N CYS A 131 -1.61 5.46 23.09
CA CYS A 131 -0.91 5.44 21.81
C CYS A 131 0.57 5.75 22.07
N ALA A 132 1.49 4.85 21.75
CA ALA A 132 2.90 5.02 22.03
C ALA A 132 3.50 6.23 21.31
N LEU A 133 3.04 6.49 20.06
CA LEU A 133 3.44 7.65 19.27
C LEU A 133 2.94 8.96 19.89
N ALA A 134 1.70 8.98 20.42
CA ALA A 134 1.17 10.14 21.13
C ALA A 134 1.93 10.43 22.44
N ASN A 135 2.34 9.38 23.16
CA ASN A 135 3.17 9.54 24.35
C ASN A 135 4.53 10.19 24.05
N LEU A 136 5.17 9.83 22.94
CA LEU A 136 6.39 10.50 22.48
C LEU A 136 6.12 11.97 22.16
N ALA A 137 5.01 12.27 21.45
CA ALA A 137 4.64 13.63 21.10
C ALA A 137 4.26 14.49 22.31
N CYS A 138 3.66 13.91 23.35
CA CYS A 138 3.35 14.61 24.61
C CYS A 138 4.62 15.11 25.33
N GLY A 139 5.74 14.42 25.16
CA GLY A 139 7.03 14.82 25.70
C GLY A 139 7.66 16.05 25.04
N LEU A 140 7.20 16.42 23.82
CA LEU A 140 7.69 17.59 23.11
C LEU A 140 7.24 18.91 23.78
N VAL A 141 8.11 19.90 23.85
CA VAL A 141 7.83 21.20 24.45
C VAL A 141 7.60 22.27 23.37
N ALA A 142 6.38 22.80 23.28
CA ALA A 142 6.06 23.82 22.29
C ALA A 142 6.52 25.20 22.77
N HIS A 143 7.60 25.73 22.23
CA HIS A 143 8.11 27.07 22.51
C HIS A 143 7.49 28.14 21.59
N LYS A 144 6.15 28.20 21.54
CA LYS A 144 5.42 29.08 20.62
C LYS A 144 5.80 30.55 20.75
N TYR A 145 6.02 31.05 21.97
CA TYR A 145 6.42 32.45 22.17
C TYR A 145 7.76 32.76 21.48
N ILE A 146 8.74 31.85 21.56
CA ILE A 146 10.05 32.00 20.89
C ILE A 146 9.84 31.98 19.37
N GLU A 147 9.08 30.97 18.85
CA GLU A 147 8.75 30.84 17.43
C GLU A 147 8.11 32.14 16.89
N ASP A 148 7.10 32.66 17.56
CA ASP A 148 6.36 33.84 17.14
C ASP A 148 7.27 35.09 17.14
N GLU A 149 8.13 35.24 18.15
CA GLU A 149 9.03 36.41 18.25
C GLU A 149 10.14 36.36 17.19
N LEU A 150 10.72 35.18 16.92
CA LEU A 150 11.69 35.03 15.85
C LEU A 150 11.06 35.33 14.48
N ASN A 151 9.89 34.79 14.18
CA ASN A 151 9.17 35.04 12.92
C ASN A 151 8.68 36.53 12.81
N ARG A 152 8.40 37.19 13.90
CA ARG A 152 8.04 38.61 13.93
C ARG A 152 9.21 39.52 13.59
N CYS A 153 10.41 39.15 14.04
CA CYS A 153 11.61 40.01 13.90
C CYS A 153 12.40 39.74 12.63
N ILE A 154 12.39 38.51 12.11
CA ILE A 154 13.24 38.10 10.98
C ILE A 154 12.39 37.96 9.71
N LEU A 155 12.77 38.69 8.67
CA LEU A 155 12.08 38.67 7.38
C LEU A 155 12.65 37.61 6.44
N SER A 156 13.99 37.49 6.38
CA SER A 156 14.70 36.51 5.55
C SER A 156 16.03 36.11 6.20
N GLU A 157 16.77 35.21 5.53
CA GLU A 157 18.06 34.71 6.00
C GLU A 157 19.08 35.84 6.27
N ASP A 158 18.98 36.96 5.53
CA ASP A 158 19.91 38.09 5.61
C ASP A 158 19.30 39.38 6.20
N GLU A 159 17.97 39.41 6.47
CA GLU A 159 17.30 40.67 6.77
C GLU A 159 16.32 40.57 7.93
N LEU A 160 16.42 41.53 8.87
CA LEU A 160 15.40 41.78 9.90
C LEU A 160 14.23 42.60 9.34
N PHE A 161 13.02 42.30 9.83
CA PHE A 161 11.83 43.12 9.52
C PHE A 161 11.98 44.54 10.09
N ASP A 162 11.56 45.55 9.33
CA ASP A 162 11.63 46.96 9.76
C ASP A 162 10.95 47.20 11.14
N GLY A 163 9.87 46.46 11.40
CA GLY A 163 9.13 46.52 12.66
C GLY A 163 9.70 45.67 13.78
N ALA A 164 10.88 45.04 13.61
CA ALA A 164 11.54 44.28 14.67
C ALA A 164 11.80 45.11 15.93
N SER A 165 12.16 46.40 15.74
CA SER A 165 12.14 47.38 16.82
C SER A 165 11.71 48.76 16.32
N PRO A 166 11.10 49.61 17.18
CA PRO A 166 10.80 50.98 16.83
C PRO A 166 12.04 51.81 16.45
N ALA A 167 13.19 51.49 17.05
CA ALA A 167 14.47 52.11 16.75
C ALA A 167 14.95 51.77 15.31
N LEU A 168 14.91 50.52 14.91
CA LEU A 168 15.31 50.06 13.57
C LEU A 168 14.43 50.73 12.51
N ALA A 169 13.11 50.74 12.70
CA ALA A 169 12.17 51.37 11.77
C ALA A 169 12.49 52.88 11.59
N ARG A 170 12.80 53.59 12.68
CA ARG A 170 13.20 54.99 12.64
C ARG A 170 14.54 55.17 11.91
N ILE A 171 15.53 54.37 12.23
CA ILE A 171 16.87 54.47 11.61
C ILE A 171 16.77 54.22 10.10
N ARG A 172 16.10 53.16 9.67
CA ARG A 172 15.91 52.81 8.26
C ARG A 172 15.12 53.89 7.50
N ARG A 173 14.10 54.51 8.14
CA ARG A 173 13.38 55.62 7.56
C ARG A 173 14.30 56.83 7.37
N ASN A 174 15.09 57.19 8.40
CA ASN A 174 16.03 58.32 8.33
C ASN A 174 17.16 58.05 7.30
N LYS A 175 17.67 56.84 7.22
CA LYS A 175 18.65 56.40 6.22
C LYS A 175 18.12 56.56 4.80
N ARG A 176 16.85 56.23 4.53
CA ARG A 176 16.20 56.43 3.23
C ARG A 176 16.16 57.92 2.90
N ILE A 177 15.70 58.74 3.84
CA ILE A 177 15.65 60.18 3.65
C ILE A 177 17.06 60.78 3.42
N ALA A 178 18.06 60.37 4.18
CA ALA A 178 19.43 60.83 4.00
C ALA A 178 20.00 60.39 2.62
N ASN A 179 19.75 59.16 2.19
CA ASN A 179 20.13 58.66 0.86
C ASN A 179 19.49 59.51 -0.27
N GLU A 180 18.22 59.82 -0.16
CA GLU A 180 17.52 60.67 -1.14
C GLU A 180 18.14 62.08 -1.21
N ARG A 181 18.40 62.70 -0.06
CA ARG A 181 19.07 64.03 0.00
C ARG A 181 20.44 64.01 -0.63
N VAL A 182 21.27 63.00 -0.37
CA VAL A 182 22.57 62.82 -0.99
C VAL A 182 22.42 62.69 -2.51
N ARG A 183 21.51 61.84 -2.98
CA ARG A 183 21.26 61.65 -4.41
C ARG A 183 20.72 62.90 -5.12
N GLU A 184 19.78 63.58 -4.50
CA GLU A 184 19.26 64.87 -5.05
C GLU A 184 20.38 65.91 -5.19
N LYS A 185 21.25 66.08 -4.17
CA LYS A 185 22.37 66.98 -4.22
C LYS A 185 23.37 66.61 -5.29
N LEU A 186 23.74 65.32 -5.42
CA LEU A 186 24.62 64.81 -6.45
C LEU A 186 24.01 65.00 -7.86
N ASN A 187 22.72 64.68 -8.01
CA ASN A 187 22.03 64.90 -9.29
C ASN A 187 22.00 66.35 -9.70
N SER A 188 21.89 67.32 -8.73
CA SER A 188 21.98 68.72 -9.02
C SER A 188 23.38 69.11 -9.55
N ILE A 189 24.43 68.50 -9.01
CA ILE A 189 25.81 68.69 -9.47
C ILE A 189 26.04 68.10 -10.88
N ILE A 190 25.55 66.88 -11.13
CA ILE A 190 25.69 66.21 -12.43
C ILE A 190 24.94 66.94 -13.54
N ARG A 191 23.78 67.50 -13.25
CA ARG A 191 22.94 68.27 -14.21
C ARG A 191 23.35 69.71 -14.37
N SER A 192 24.28 70.20 -13.54
CA SER A 192 24.80 71.52 -13.64
C SER A 192 25.62 71.76 -14.91
N SER A 193 25.30 72.73 -15.76
CA SER A 193 26.05 73.07 -16.95
C SER A 193 27.51 73.49 -16.67
N THR A 194 27.78 73.86 -15.41
CA THR A 194 29.12 74.24 -14.95
C THR A 194 29.97 73.02 -14.69
N TYR A 195 29.43 72.00 -14.06
CA TYR A 195 30.17 70.81 -13.59
C TYR A 195 30.11 69.59 -14.56
N SER A 196 29.05 69.45 -15.37
CA SER A 196 28.87 68.28 -16.27
C SER A 196 30.04 68.07 -17.24
N LYS A 197 30.71 69.14 -17.72
CA LYS A 197 31.90 69.08 -18.63
C LYS A 197 33.15 68.47 -17.98
N TYR A 198 33.23 68.47 -16.63
CA TYR A 198 34.36 67.97 -15.85
C TYR A 198 34.20 66.51 -15.46
N LEU A 199 32.97 65.96 -15.58
CA LEU A 199 32.71 64.58 -15.30
C LEU A 199 33.14 63.66 -16.46
N GLN A 200 33.66 62.49 -16.14
CA GLN A 200 33.93 61.44 -17.13
C GLN A 200 32.61 60.88 -17.66
N ASP A 201 31.68 60.59 -16.72
CA ASP A 201 30.34 60.08 -16.97
C ASP A 201 29.38 60.83 -16.03
N PRO A 202 28.13 61.15 -16.45
CA PRO A 202 27.13 61.81 -15.63
C PRO A 202 26.36 60.84 -14.75
N LEU A 203 27.07 60.06 -13.89
CA LEU A 203 26.48 59.01 -13.04
C LEU A 203 27.00 59.14 -11.60
N ILE A 204 26.20 58.62 -10.67
CA ILE A 204 26.54 58.50 -9.26
C ILE A 204 27.03 57.07 -9.03
N THR A 205 28.18 56.94 -8.42
CA THR A 205 28.70 55.64 -8.00
C THR A 205 28.99 55.60 -6.52
N ILE A 206 29.18 54.41 -5.96
CA ILE A 206 29.59 54.21 -4.58
C ILE A 206 31.00 53.64 -4.59
N ARG A 207 31.93 54.26 -3.87
CA ARG A 207 33.30 53.76 -3.63
C ARG A 207 33.61 53.85 -2.15
N ASN A 208 34.12 52.75 -1.59
CA ASN A 208 34.42 52.69 -0.15
C ASN A 208 33.25 53.13 0.77
N GLY A 209 32.01 52.79 0.33
CA GLY A 209 30.80 53.19 1.08
C GLY A 209 30.43 54.68 1.01
N ARG A 210 31.02 55.42 0.06
CA ARG A 210 30.75 56.85 -0.16
C ARG A 210 30.16 57.09 -1.55
N PHE A 211 29.26 58.08 -1.63
CA PHE A 211 28.69 58.50 -2.89
C PHE A 211 29.63 59.43 -3.61
N VAL A 212 30.07 59.06 -4.78
CA VAL A 212 31.10 59.76 -5.57
C VAL A 212 30.63 59.98 -6.99
N VAL A 213 31.23 61.00 -7.66
CA VAL A 213 31.07 61.24 -9.08
C VAL A 213 32.42 61.01 -9.80
N PRO A 214 32.42 60.40 -10.99
CA PRO A 214 33.65 60.20 -11.75
C PRO A 214 34.10 61.53 -12.42
N VAL A 215 35.23 62.02 -12.01
CA VAL A 215 35.81 63.27 -12.50
C VAL A 215 37.05 62.99 -13.37
N LYS A 216 37.21 63.65 -14.52
CA LYS A 216 38.42 63.52 -15.32
C LYS A 216 39.59 64.09 -14.53
N GLN A 217 40.77 63.41 -14.54
CA GLN A 217 41.93 63.80 -13.76
C GLN A 217 42.41 65.23 -13.99
N GLU A 218 42.34 65.73 -15.24
CA GLU A 218 42.71 67.08 -15.65
C GLU A 218 41.81 68.15 -14.99
N TYR A 219 40.61 67.86 -14.55
CA TYR A 219 39.67 68.83 -13.93
C TYR A 219 39.51 68.63 -12.43
N ARG A 220 40.48 67.90 -11.78
CA ARG A 220 40.43 67.65 -10.32
C ARG A 220 40.18 68.91 -9.50
N GLN A 221 40.81 70.10 -9.85
CA GLN A 221 40.70 71.31 -9.07
C GLN A 221 39.35 72.03 -9.24
N GLN A 222 38.54 71.65 -10.24
CA GLN A 222 37.28 72.33 -10.57
C GLN A 222 36.10 71.75 -9.80
N ILE A 223 36.22 70.54 -9.22
CA ILE A 223 35.23 69.96 -8.33
C ILE A 223 35.89 69.72 -6.96
N PRO A 224 35.70 70.73 -6.03
CA PRO A 224 36.24 70.60 -4.68
C PRO A 224 35.60 69.44 -3.96
N GLY A 225 36.39 68.52 -3.36
CA GLY A 225 35.92 67.35 -2.68
C GLY A 225 37.03 66.35 -2.28
N LEU A 226 36.64 65.23 -1.70
CA LEU A 226 37.52 64.15 -1.26
C LEU A 226 37.60 63.09 -2.34
N ILE A 227 38.82 62.65 -2.67
CA ILE A 227 39.09 61.53 -3.59
C ILE A 227 38.99 60.24 -2.79
N HIS A 228 38.13 59.32 -3.17
CA HIS A 228 37.95 58.03 -2.52
C HIS A 228 38.54 56.85 -3.32
N ASP A 229 38.71 57.07 -4.65
CA ASP A 229 39.26 56.00 -5.53
C ASP A 229 39.75 56.61 -6.83
N GLN A 230 40.52 55.84 -7.62
CA GLN A 230 41.02 56.20 -8.93
C GLN A 230 40.86 55.02 -9.90
N SER A 231 40.55 55.28 -11.16
CA SER A 231 40.49 54.23 -12.19
C SER A 231 41.83 53.59 -12.40
N GLY A 232 41.85 52.28 -12.81
CA GLY A 232 43.10 51.55 -13.09
C GLY A 232 44.04 52.21 -14.12
N SER A 233 43.49 53.09 -15.02
CA SER A 233 44.27 53.88 -15.97
C SER A 233 44.70 55.22 -15.41
N GLY A 234 44.27 55.59 -14.23
CA GLY A 234 44.57 56.87 -13.60
C GLY A 234 43.80 58.08 -14.19
N GLN A 235 43.03 57.89 -15.26
CA GLN A 235 42.37 58.99 -15.99
C GLN A 235 41.09 59.49 -15.32
N THR A 236 40.49 58.75 -14.40
CA THR A 236 39.25 59.09 -13.72
C THR A 236 39.45 59.01 -12.23
N LEU A 237 39.09 60.09 -11.52
CA LEU A 237 39.09 60.19 -10.07
C LEU A 237 37.63 60.08 -9.55
N PHE A 238 37.41 59.25 -8.55
CA PHE A 238 36.11 59.17 -7.89
C PHE A 238 36.06 60.13 -6.72
N VAL A 239 35.39 61.26 -6.93
CA VAL A 239 35.39 62.41 -6.00
C VAL A 239 34.07 62.48 -5.30
N GLU A 240 34.06 62.56 -3.94
CA GLU A 240 32.94 63.03 -3.14
C GLU A 240 32.94 64.54 -3.09
N PRO A 241 31.97 65.26 -3.73
CA PRO A 241 31.98 66.69 -3.74
C PRO A 241 31.80 67.24 -2.32
N ALA A 242 32.52 68.41 -2.00
CA ALA A 242 32.50 68.99 -0.65
C ALA A 242 31.09 69.31 -0.17
N ALA A 243 30.16 69.66 -1.09
CA ALA A 243 28.77 69.94 -0.80
C ALA A 243 27.93 68.74 -0.39
N VAL A 244 28.49 67.54 -0.48
CA VAL A 244 27.83 66.26 -0.17
C VAL A 244 28.44 65.57 1.04
N VAL A 245 29.66 65.97 1.46
CA VAL A 245 30.41 65.30 2.54
C VAL A 245 29.63 65.19 3.84
N GLU A 246 28.97 66.28 4.26
CA GLU A 246 28.18 66.30 5.50
C GLU A 246 26.96 65.32 5.40
N LEU A 247 26.25 65.37 4.26
CA LEU A 247 25.12 64.44 4.01
C LEU A 247 25.58 62.98 3.91
N GLY A 248 26.74 62.75 3.28
CA GLY A 248 27.38 61.46 3.24
C GLY A 248 27.81 60.94 4.63
N ASN A 249 28.29 61.85 5.50
CA ASN A 249 28.61 61.55 6.90
C ASN A 249 27.36 61.20 7.70
N GLU A 250 26.25 61.94 7.55
CA GLU A 250 24.96 61.62 8.16
C GLU A 250 24.46 60.24 7.72
N TYR A 251 24.48 59.97 6.42
CA TYR A 251 24.12 58.64 5.89
C TYR A 251 24.97 57.51 6.48
N LYS A 252 26.30 57.69 6.49
CA LYS A 252 27.23 56.72 7.05
C LYS A 252 27.01 56.48 8.55
N LYS A 253 26.72 57.53 9.31
CA LYS A 253 26.37 57.41 10.73
C LYS A 253 25.13 56.54 10.91
N LEU A 254 24.07 56.77 10.09
CA LEU A 254 22.85 55.96 10.14
C LEU A 254 23.07 54.48 9.73
N VAL A 255 24.00 54.21 8.81
CA VAL A 255 24.41 52.84 8.47
C VAL A 255 25.07 52.14 9.66
N ILE A 256 25.94 52.83 10.40
CA ILE A 256 26.59 52.29 11.62
C ILE A 256 25.57 52.08 12.72
N GLU A 257 24.66 53.06 12.93
CA GLU A 257 23.54 52.95 13.92
C GLU A 257 22.61 51.78 13.58
N GLU A 258 22.30 51.56 12.28
CA GLU A 258 21.49 50.44 11.83
C GLU A 258 22.18 49.10 12.17
N GLN A 259 23.50 49.00 11.87
CA GLN A 259 24.26 47.77 12.16
C GLN A 259 24.31 47.49 13.67
N ALA A 260 24.54 48.48 14.49
CA ALA A 260 24.56 48.33 15.93
C ALA A 260 23.17 47.95 16.48
N GLU A 261 22.09 48.48 15.93
CA GLU A 261 20.72 48.09 16.32
C GLU A 261 20.38 46.66 15.88
N ILE A 262 20.80 46.25 14.66
CA ILE A 262 20.67 44.87 14.20
C ILE A 262 21.38 43.91 15.14
N GLU A 263 22.64 44.20 15.51
CA GLU A 263 23.41 43.35 16.43
C GLU A 263 22.75 43.27 17.83
N ARG A 264 22.18 44.40 18.31
CA ARG A 264 21.43 44.45 19.58
C ARG A 264 20.20 43.53 19.52
N ILE A 265 19.40 43.62 18.44
CA ILE A 265 18.21 42.78 18.27
C ILE A 265 18.59 41.30 18.17
N LEU A 266 19.61 40.96 17.38
CA LEU A 266 20.09 39.56 17.27
C LEU A 266 20.59 39.03 18.61
N THR A 267 21.26 39.87 19.41
CA THR A 267 21.70 39.51 20.77
C THR A 267 20.49 39.23 21.68
N GLU A 268 19.45 40.06 21.66
CA GLU A 268 18.24 39.85 22.43
C GLU A 268 17.49 38.56 22.02
N LEU A 269 17.35 38.34 20.72
CA LEU A 269 16.71 37.11 20.19
C LEU A 269 17.54 35.87 20.58
N THR A 270 18.85 35.94 20.52
CA THR A 270 19.73 34.85 20.94
C THR A 270 19.58 34.59 22.44
N ALA A 271 19.53 35.62 23.27
CA ALA A 271 19.32 35.54 24.71
C ALA A 271 17.94 34.94 25.05
N LEU A 272 16.91 35.16 24.22
CA LEU A 272 15.57 34.62 24.37
C LEU A 272 15.57 33.09 24.15
N VAL A 273 16.31 32.59 23.17
CA VAL A 273 16.41 31.15 22.85
C VAL A 273 17.27 30.39 23.85
N LYS A 274 18.33 30.99 24.35
CA LYS A 274 19.37 30.37 25.15
C LYS A 274 18.88 29.53 26.35
N PRO A 275 17.92 29.96 27.18
CA PRO A 275 17.42 29.17 28.30
C PRO A 275 16.77 27.85 27.87
N SER A 276 16.17 27.81 26.69
CA SER A 276 15.46 26.65 26.14
C SER A 276 16.33 25.75 25.24
N ALA A 277 17.62 26.02 25.12
CA ALA A 277 18.49 25.32 24.16
C ALA A 277 18.56 23.81 24.42
N ASN A 278 18.60 23.37 25.69
CA ASN A 278 18.63 21.95 26.05
C ASN A 278 17.28 21.26 25.77
N ASP A 279 16.18 21.93 26.06
CA ASP A 279 14.85 21.41 25.80
C ASP A 279 14.66 21.23 24.27
N ILE A 280 15.03 22.26 23.50
CA ILE A 280 15.01 22.22 22.03
C ILE A 280 15.87 21.07 21.50
N TYR A 281 17.06 20.85 22.07
CA TYR A 281 17.92 19.74 21.66
C TYR A 281 17.28 18.38 21.92
N THR A 282 16.65 18.19 23.08
CA THR A 282 15.92 16.95 23.44
C THR A 282 14.71 16.75 22.54
N ASP A 283 13.97 17.83 22.25
CA ASP A 283 12.82 17.80 21.34
C ASP A 283 13.22 17.37 19.92
N LEU A 284 14.38 17.83 19.41
CA LEU A 284 14.90 17.40 18.11
C LEU A 284 15.22 15.90 18.09
N GLN A 285 15.76 15.34 19.18
CA GLN A 285 16.01 13.90 19.27
C GLN A 285 14.69 13.11 19.23
N THR A 286 13.71 13.54 20.02
CA THR A 286 12.37 12.93 20.04
C THR A 286 11.67 13.05 18.69
N LEU A 287 11.75 14.22 18.07
CA LEU A 287 11.19 14.45 16.73
C LEU A 287 11.86 13.55 15.68
N GLY A 288 13.19 13.34 15.79
CA GLY A 288 13.93 12.40 14.94
C GLY A 288 13.43 10.96 15.06
N ILE A 289 13.13 10.51 16.30
CA ILE A 289 12.53 9.17 16.53
C ILE A 289 11.14 9.09 15.90
N ILE A 290 10.31 10.09 16.08
CA ILE A 290 8.96 10.13 15.49
C ILE A 290 9.05 10.13 13.96
N ASP A 291 9.94 10.93 13.37
CA ASP A 291 10.14 10.95 11.91
C ASP A 291 10.65 9.62 11.37
N LEU A 292 11.53 8.93 12.10
CA LEU A 292 11.97 7.57 11.76
C LEU A 292 10.80 6.58 11.71
N CYS A 293 9.83 6.68 12.64
CA CYS A 293 8.62 5.85 12.61
C CYS A 293 7.80 6.11 11.34
N PHE A 294 7.65 7.39 10.94
CA PHE A 294 7.00 7.76 9.69
C PHE A 294 7.80 7.34 8.45
N ALA A 295 9.14 7.39 8.51
CA ALA A 295 10.00 6.89 7.43
C ALA A 295 9.82 5.38 7.23
N LYS A 296 9.77 4.58 8.32
CA LYS A 296 9.45 3.14 8.27
C LYS A 296 8.06 2.90 7.66
N ALA A 297 7.04 3.68 8.02
CA ALA A 297 5.70 3.58 7.46
C ALA A 297 5.64 3.95 5.96
N LYS A 298 6.34 4.99 5.53
CA LYS A 298 6.46 5.36 4.10
C LYS A 298 7.15 4.26 3.29
N LEU A 299 8.23 3.70 3.81
CA LEU A 299 8.95 2.57 3.21
C LEU A 299 8.06 1.33 3.10
N ALA A 300 7.25 1.05 4.14
CA ALA A 300 6.27 -0.05 4.12
C ALA A 300 5.25 0.12 3.00
N LYS A 301 4.71 1.32 2.80
CA LYS A 301 3.79 1.64 1.71
C LYS A 301 4.45 1.45 0.33
N GLU A 302 5.69 1.93 0.13
CA GLU A 302 6.44 1.75 -1.12
C GLU A 302 6.60 0.27 -1.48
N MET A 303 6.98 -0.54 -0.50
CA MET A 303 7.21 -1.98 -0.68
C MET A 303 5.92 -2.81 -0.65
N LYS A 304 4.75 -2.20 -0.39
CA LYS A 304 3.48 -2.90 -0.12
C LYS A 304 3.69 -3.96 0.98
N ALA A 305 4.35 -3.56 2.05
CA ALA A 305 4.70 -4.40 3.18
C ALA A 305 3.55 -4.48 4.19
N VAL A 306 3.57 -5.52 4.99
CA VAL A 306 2.62 -5.74 6.09
C VAL A 306 3.36 -5.84 7.41
N CYS A 307 2.69 -5.49 8.51
CA CYS A 307 3.20 -5.73 9.84
C CYS A 307 3.25 -7.25 10.08
N PRO A 308 4.42 -7.86 10.28
CA PRO A 308 4.50 -9.27 10.59
C PRO A 308 4.00 -9.54 12.02
N LYS A 309 3.36 -10.69 12.24
CA LYS A 309 3.14 -11.18 13.59
C LYS A 309 4.46 -11.72 14.14
N THR A 310 4.84 -11.32 15.33
CA THR A 310 6.09 -11.76 15.96
C THR A 310 5.85 -12.88 16.97
N ASN A 311 6.86 -13.73 17.19
CA ASN A 311 6.89 -14.76 18.22
C ASN A 311 8.31 -14.99 18.77
N ALA A 312 8.41 -15.59 19.96
CA ALA A 312 9.66 -15.96 20.59
C ALA A 312 9.98 -17.48 20.48
N GLU A 313 9.15 -18.23 19.71
CA GLU A 313 9.19 -19.70 19.64
C GLU A 313 9.92 -20.21 18.40
N GLY A 314 10.59 -19.32 17.66
CA GLY A 314 11.35 -19.69 16.46
C GLY A 314 10.51 -19.94 15.21
N ARG A 315 9.19 -19.65 15.21
CA ARG A 315 8.35 -19.88 14.04
C ARG A 315 8.51 -18.76 13.01
N ILE A 316 8.86 -19.15 11.80
CA ILE A 316 8.84 -18.31 10.60
C ILE A 316 7.76 -18.87 9.67
N LYS A 317 6.80 -18.02 9.28
CA LYS A 317 5.80 -18.26 8.24
C LYS A 317 5.73 -17.03 7.34
N ILE A 318 6.34 -17.10 6.19
CA ILE A 318 6.29 -16.03 5.18
C ILE A 318 5.21 -16.42 4.16
N VAL A 319 4.25 -15.54 3.95
CA VAL A 319 3.15 -15.73 2.99
C VAL A 319 3.37 -14.77 1.83
N ARG A 320 3.62 -15.31 0.63
CA ARG A 320 3.85 -14.53 -0.59
C ARG A 320 4.91 -13.44 -0.41
N GLY A 321 6.03 -13.79 0.23
CA GLY A 321 7.14 -12.86 0.49
C GLY A 321 7.86 -12.43 -0.78
N ARG A 322 8.11 -11.14 -0.92
CA ARG A 322 8.81 -10.52 -2.07
C ARG A 322 10.11 -9.93 -1.61
N HIS A 323 11.23 -10.31 -2.24
CA HIS A 323 12.54 -9.76 -1.87
C HIS A 323 12.56 -8.23 -2.06
N PRO A 324 12.84 -7.42 -1.01
CA PRO A 324 12.63 -5.96 -1.02
C PRO A 324 13.56 -5.18 -1.95
N LEU A 325 14.64 -5.81 -2.42
CA LEU A 325 15.62 -5.21 -3.35
C LEU A 325 15.36 -5.59 -4.82
N ILE A 326 14.41 -6.49 -5.07
CA ILE A 326 14.01 -6.86 -6.45
C ILE A 326 12.77 -6.04 -6.82
N PRO A 327 12.72 -5.45 -8.03
CA PRO A 327 11.57 -4.66 -8.46
C PRO A 327 10.26 -5.45 -8.43
N ASN A 328 9.17 -4.82 -7.98
CA ASN A 328 7.85 -5.46 -7.80
C ASN A 328 7.28 -6.12 -9.08
N TYR A 329 7.68 -5.67 -10.27
CA TYR A 329 7.22 -6.25 -11.54
C TYR A 329 7.96 -7.51 -11.95
N SER A 330 9.11 -7.82 -11.35
CA SER A 330 9.94 -8.99 -11.68
C SER A 330 10.09 -9.98 -10.53
N VAL A 331 9.77 -9.57 -9.30
CA VAL A 331 9.90 -10.43 -8.12
C VAL A 331 8.82 -11.51 -8.13
N VAL A 332 9.22 -12.76 -7.96
CA VAL A 332 8.30 -13.89 -7.76
C VAL A 332 8.12 -14.07 -6.25
N PRO A 333 6.87 -14.04 -5.75
CA PRO A 333 6.60 -14.24 -4.33
C PRO A 333 6.90 -15.68 -3.91
N ILE A 334 7.48 -15.84 -2.72
CA ILE A 334 7.81 -17.15 -2.13
C ILE A 334 7.05 -17.36 -0.82
N ASP A 335 6.71 -18.63 -0.55
CA ASP A 335 6.10 -19.07 0.70
C ASP A 335 7.14 -19.89 1.47
N ILE A 336 7.39 -19.52 2.74
CA ILE A 336 8.39 -20.19 3.60
C ILE A 336 7.75 -20.52 4.94
N ARG A 337 8.04 -21.69 5.46
CA ARG A 337 7.71 -22.09 6.84
C ARG A 337 8.90 -22.76 7.49
N LEU A 338 9.12 -22.47 8.77
CA LEU A 338 10.17 -23.04 9.61
C LEU A 338 9.73 -22.95 11.08
N GLY A 339 10.10 -23.87 11.91
CA GLY A 339 9.81 -23.82 13.35
C GLY A 339 8.41 -24.29 13.76
N THR A 340 7.65 -24.96 12.87
CA THR A 340 6.39 -25.64 13.20
C THR A 340 6.58 -27.14 13.26
N ASP A 341 6.70 -27.78 12.11
CA ASP A 341 6.86 -29.26 11.99
C ASP A 341 8.35 -29.65 11.90
N PHE A 342 9.20 -28.71 11.51
CA PHE A 342 10.63 -28.89 11.32
C PHE A 342 11.39 -27.60 11.67
N THR A 343 12.64 -27.77 12.11
CA THR A 343 13.58 -26.68 12.44
C THR A 343 14.68 -26.51 11.39
N THR A 344 14.84 -27.48 10.50
CA THR A 344 15.85 -27.47 9.44
C THR A 344 15.18 -27.62 8.07
N LEU A 345 15.41 -26.66 7.18
CA LEU A 345 14.90 -26.65 5.80
C LEU A 345 16.07 -26.75 4.82
N ILE A 346 16.04 -27.77 3.94
CA ILE A 346 17.07 -28.00 2.94
C ILE A 346 16.52 -27.65 1.56
N VAL A 347 17.00 -26.55 0.99
CA VAL A 347 16.54 -26.03 -0.31
C VAL A 347 17.43 -26.54 -1.44
N THR A 348 16.82 -27.22 -2.40
CA THR A 348 17.50 -27.85 -3.53
C THR A 348 17.06 -27.24 -4.87
N GLY A 349 17.81 -27.49 -5.92
CA GLY A 349 17.51 -26.95 -7.26
C GLY A 349 18.73 -26.34 -7.96
N PRO A 350 18.59 -25.82 -9.18
CA PRO A 350 19.70 -25.20 -9.91
C PRO A 350 20.15 -23.88 -9.23
N ASN A 351 21.43 -23.48 -9.42
CA ASN A 351 21.98 -22.27 -8.81
C ASN A 351 21.24 -21.01 -9.28
N THR A 352 20.83 -20.98 -10.52
CA THR A 352 20.03 -19.89 -11.12
C THR A 352 18.57 -19.87 -10.64
N GLY A 353 18.12 -20.88 -9.87
CA GLY A 353 16.71 -21.05 -9.46
C GLY A 353 16.23 -20.12 -8.35
N GLY A 354 17.10 -19.36 -7.70
CA GLY A 354 16.73 -18.42 -6.61
C GLY A 354 16.95 -18.96 -5.19
N LYS A 355 17.73 -20.04 -4.99
CA LYS A 355 18.07 -20.58 -3.67
C LYS A 355 18.66 -19.52 -2.73
N THR A 356 19.71 -18.84 -3.17
CA THR A 356 20.37 -17.75 -2.43
C THR A 356 19.42 -16.60 -2.12
N VAL A 357 18.52 -16.26 -3.07
CA VAL A 357 17.49 -15.22 -2.87
C VAL A 357 16.51 -15.62 -1.78
N THR A 358 16.14 -16.90 -1.69
CA THR A 358 15.27 -17.42 -0.64
C THR A 358 15.90 -17.29 0.74
N LEU A 359 17.19 -17.66 0.89
CA LEU A 359 17.95 -17.46 2.12
C LEU A 359 18.02 -15.99 2.50
N LYS A 360 18.42 -15.13 1.55
CA LYS A 360 18.51 -13.67 1.78
C LYS A 360 17.17 -13.07 2.13
N THR A 361 16.07 -13.50 1.49
CA THR A 361 14.72 -13.00 1.81
C THR A 361 14.35 -13.31 3.25
N THR A 362 14.56 -14.56 3.70
CA THR A 362 14.24 -14.96 5.07
C THR A 362 15.07 -14.21 6.10
N GLY A 363 16.38 -14.15 5.90
CA GLY A 363 17.26 -13.41 6.80
C GLY A 363 16.95 -11.92 6.84
N LEU A 364 16.73 -11.30 5.67
CA LEU A 364 16.44 -9.89 5.57
C LEU A 364 15.09 -9.53 6.21
N PHE A 365 14.05 -10.36 6.03
CA PHE A 365 12.75 -10.16 6.68
C PHE A 365 12.88 -10.22 8.20
N THR A 366 13.69 -11.16 8.72
CA THR A 366 13.96 -11.26 10.14
C THR A 366 14.66 -10.00 10.66
N LEU A 367 15.71 -9.51 9.97
CA LEU A 367 16.40 -8.27 10.34
C LEU A 367 15.48 -7.04 10.28
N MET A 368 14.62 -6.95 9.24
CA MET A 368 13.65 -5.86 9.08
C MET A 368 12.62 -5.88 10.22
N ALA A 369 12.02 -7.03 10.52
CA ALA A 369 11.05 -7.18 11.59
C ALA A 369 11.67 -6.81 12.96
N GLN A 370 12.88 -7.31 13.25
CA GLN A 370 13.61 -7.01 14.48
C GLN A 370 14.06 -5.54 14.59
N SER A 371 14.03 -4.80 13.49
CA SER A 371 14.30 -3.34 13.47
C SER A 371 13.01 -2.51 13.46
N GLY A 372 11.84 -3.12 13.71
CA GLY A 372 10.55 -2.45 13.70
C GLY A 372 10.08 -2.02 12.31
N MET A 373 10.60 -2.63 11.23
CA MET A 373 10.16 -2.40 9.87
C MET A 373 9.18 -3.50 9.42
N PHE A 374 8.22 -3.14 8.60
CA PHE A 374 7.30 -4.08 7.96
C PHE A 374 7.97 -4.85 6.84
N VAL A 375 7.44 -6.02 6.52
CA VAL A 375 8.01 -6.92 5.51
C VAL A 375 7.11 -7.01 4.27
N PRO A 376 7.68 -6.99 3.05
CA PRO A 376 6.92 -7.06 1.81
C PRO A 376 6.36 -8.46 1.55
N ALA A 377 5.32 -8.81 2.30
CA ALA A 377 4.64 -10.11 2.28
C ALA A 377 3.11 -9.91 2.35
N ASN A 378 2.35 -11.00 2.39
CA ASN A 378 0.91 -10.93 2.61
C ASN A 378 0.54 -11.08 4.09
N VAL A 379 -0.69 -10.71 4.43
CA VAL A 379 -1.28 -10.88 5.76
C VAL A 379 -1.21 -12.37 6.18
N GLY A 380 -0.91 -12.62 7.45
CA GLY A 380 -0.66 -13.96 7.97
C GLY A 380 0.82 -14.36 8.02
N THR A 381 1.72 -13.45 7.62
CA THR A 381 3.16 -13.61 7.80
C THR A 381 3.52 -13.50 9.28
N GLU A 382 4.31 -14.48 9.75
CA GLU A 382 4.81 -14.57 11.13
C GLU A 382 6.34 -14.68 11.09
N ILE A 383 7.03 -13.87 11.90
CA ILE A 383 8.50 -13.83 11.98
C ILE A 383 8.93 -14.00 13.44
N ALA A 384 9.82 -14.96 13.68
CA ALA A 384 10.41 -15.14 15.01
C ALA A 384 11.47 -14.07 15.31
N VAL A 385 11.59 -13.73 16.59
CA VAL A 385 12.67 -12.89 17.10
C VAL A 385 13.82 -13.78 17.55
N PHE A 386 14.97 -13.65 16.90
CA PHE A 386 16.17 -14.41 17.18
C PHE A 386 17.20 -13.58 17.94
N GLU A 387 17.89 -14.20 18.90
CA GLU A 387 18.99 -13.57 19.62
C GLU A 387 20.25 -13.47 18.75
N SER A 388 20.44 -14.45 17.84
CA SER A 388 21.58 -14.49 16.93
C SER A 388 21.14 -14.90 15.52
N ILE A 389 21.72 -14.25 14.52
CA ILE A 389 21.52 -14.60 13.11
C ILE A 389 22.89 -14.82 12.49
N PHE A 390 23.06 -15.99 11.88
CA PHE A 390 24.29 -16.36 11.20
C PHE A 390 24.02 -16.57 9.71
N ALA A 391 24.93 -16.15 8.87
CA ALA A 391 24.85 -16.32 7.43
C ALA A 391 26.20 -16.71 6.86
N ASP A 392 26.25 -17.85 6.18
CA ASP A 392 27.33 -18.24 5.30
C ASP A 392 26.79 -18.22 3.88
N ILE A 393 26.75 -17.02 3.29
CA ILE A 393 26.27 -16.76 1.95
C ILE A 393 27.37 -15.92 1.26
N GLY A 394 27.98 -16.43 0.21
CA GLY A 394 29.10 -15.76 -0.45
C GLY A 394 29.04 -15.89 -1.97
N ASP A 395 29.47 -14.83 -2.68
CA ASP A 395 29.75 -14.87 -4.12
C ASP A 395 31.12 -15.53 -4.36
N GLU A 396 31.12 -16.66 -5.04
CA GLU A 396 32.34 -17.35 -5.53
C GLU A 396 33.14 -16.54 -6.56
N GLN A 397 32.69 -15.32 -6.94
CA GLN A 397 33.21 -14.59 -8.11
C GLN A 397 34.20 -13.47 -7.81
N SER A 398 34.67 -13.30 -6.59
CA SER A 398 35.73 -12.34 -6.33
C SER A 398 37.11 -12.93 -6.65
N ILE A 399 37.67 -12.57 -7.80
CA ILE A 399 38.98 -13.02 -8.33
C ILE A 399 40.16 -12.68 -7.39
N GLU A 400 39.99 -11.83 -6.43
CA GLU A 400 41.04 -11.36 -5.50
C GLU A 400 41.29 -12.26 -4.29
N GLN A 401 40.46 -13.30 -4.03
CA GLN A 401 40.61 -14.21 -2.88
C GLN A 401 40.68 -15.68 -3.30
N SER A 402 41.66 -16.04 -4.11
CA SER A 402 41.89 -17.39 -4.64
C SER A 402 42.50 -18.40 -3.66
N LEU A 403 42.43 -18.15 -2.33
CA LEU A 403 42.73 -19.17 -1.34
C LEU A 403 41.44 -19.89 -0.96
N SER A 404 41.14 -20.94 -1.75
CA SER A 404 40.11 -21.94 -1.50
C SER A 404 38.82 -21.42 -0.84
N THR A 405 37.82 -21.10 -1.68
CA THR A 405 36.43 -20.81 -1.28
C THR A 405 35.96 -21.75 -0.16
N PHE A 406 36.25 -23.05 -0.27
CA PHE A 406 35.98 -24.06 0.74
C PHE A 406 36.55 -23.71 2.12
N SER A 407 37.84 -23.33 2.21
CA SER A 407 38.45 -23.02 3.51
C SER A 407 37.84 -21.78 4.21
N SER A 408 37.38 -20.81 3.42
CA SER A 408 36.69 -19.61 3.97
C SER A 408 35.29 -19.95 4.50
N HIS A 409 34.52 -20.76 3.77
CA HIS A 409 33.21 -21.27 4.22
C HIS A 409 33.38 -22.10 5.50
N ILE A 410 34.30 -23.06 5.53
CA ILE A 410 34.54 -23.91 6.73
C ILE A 410 34.94 -23.06 7.94
N ARG A 411 35.83 -22.05 7.78
CA ARG A 411 36.18 -21.17 8.89
C ARG A 411 34.96 -20.40 9.42
N ASN A 412 34.07 -19.92 8.56
CA ASN A 412 32.85 -19.27 8.95
C ASN A 412 31.90 -20.23 9.69
N ILE A 413 31.74 -21.44 9.14
CA ILE A 413 30.90 -22.50 9.73
C ILE A 413 31.45 -22.93 11.11
N VAL A 414 32.77 -23.02 11.31
CA VAL A 414 33.36 -23.28 12.64
C VAL A 414 32.93 -22.21 13.66
N GLY A 415 33.00 -20.92 13.28
CA GLY A 415 32.55 -19.83 14.15
C GLY A 415 31.03 -19.90 14.42
N ILE A 416 30.23 -20.32 13.44
CA ILE A 416 28.79 -20.54 13.63
C ILE A 416 28.54 -21.69 14.61
N LEU A 417 29.22 -22.82 14.43
CA LEU A 417 29.11 -23.99 15.32
C LEU A 417 29.57 -23.70 16.77
N GLU A 418 30.48 -22.79 16.96
CA GLU A 418 30.91 -22.39 18.31
C GLU A 418 29.89 -21.49 19.05
N ALA A 419 29.07 -20.71 18.27
CA ALA A 419 28.22 -19.66 18.82
C ALA A 419 26.73 -19.97 18.76
N ALA A 420 26.28 -20.81 17.79
CA ALA A 420 24.86 -21.08 17.53
C ALA A 420 24.20 -21.95 18.62
N ASP A 421 22.98 -21.60 18.98
CA ASP A 421 22.12 -22.23 19.99
C ASP A 421 20.65 -22.33 19.51
N ASP A 422 19.74 -22.72 20.40
CA ASP A 422 18.30 -22.91 20.14
C ASP A 422 17.52 -21.59 19.85
N ARG A 423 18.18 -20.42 19.99
CA ARG A 423 17.61 -19.10 19.64
C ARG A 423 18.30 -18.47 18.43
N SER A 424 18.96 -19.29 17.66
CA SER A 424 19.75 -18.85 16.51
C SER A 424 19.10 -19.22 15.19
N LEU A 425 19.09 -18.28 14.24
CA LEU A 425 18.78 -18.52 12.83
C LEU A 425 20.09 -18.70 12.05
N VAL A 426 20.25 -19.84 11.38
CA VAL A 426 21.45 -20.18 10.61
C VAL A 426 21.10 -20.32 9.14
N LEU A 427 21.77 -19.56 8.27
CA LEU A 427 21.55 -19.51 6.83
C LEU A 427 22.84 -19.96 6.12
N LEU A 428 22.79 -21.13 5.44
CA LEU A 428 23.97 -21.74 4.80
C LEU A 428 23.70 -21.88 3.30
N ASP A 429 24.52 -21.25 2.48
CA ASP A 429 24.43 -21.38 1.03
C ASP A 429 25.47 -22.35 0.49
N GLU A 430 25.07 -23.21 -0.45
CA GLU A 430 25.90 -24.21 -1.12
C GLU A 430 26.73 -25.09 -0.15
N LEU A 431 26.08 -25.55 0.93
CA LEU A 431 26.74 -26.30 1.98
C LEU A 431 27.45 -27.57 1.44
N GLY A 432 28.75 -27.67 1.70
CA GLY A 432 29.63 -28.78 1.27
C GLY A 432 30.28 -28.56 -0.09
N ALA A 433 30.01 -27.47 -0.81
CA ALA A 433 30.62 -27.17 -2.11
C ALA A 433 32.10 -26.85 -2.03
N GLY A 434 32.84 -27.03 -3.12
CA GLY A 434 34.24 -26.64 -3.25
C GLY A 434 35.26 -27.70 -2.80
N THR A 435 34.83 -28.95 -2.51
CA THR A 435 35.70 -30.09 -2.21
C THR A 435 35.24 -31.36 -2.95
N ASP A 436 35.84 -32.51 -2.65
CA ASP A 436 35.32 -33.79 -3.17
C ASP A 436 33.82 -33.97 -2.83
N PRO A 437 32.99 -34.33 -3.80
CA PRO A 437 31.54 -34.40 -3.60
C PRO A 437 31.12 -35.34 -2.45
N ILE A 438 31.80 -36.47 -2.28
CA ILE A 438 31.47 -37.46 -1.23
C ILE A 438 31.85 -36.93 0.14
N GLU A 439 33.06 -36.36 0.27
CA GLU A 439 33.50 -35.75 1.51
C GLU A 439 32.67 -34.51 1.87
N GLY A 440 32.37 -33.66 0.88
CA GLY A 440 31.55 -32.46 1.03
C GLY A 440 30.13 -32.80 1.52
N ALA A 441 29.48 -33.79 0.91
CA ALA A 441 28.17 -34.26 1.33
C ALA A 441 28.18 -34.84 2.75
N ALA A 442 29.18 -35.69 3.10
CA ALA A 442 29.31 -36.28 4.43
C ALA A 442 29.53 -35.20 5.52
N LEU A 443 30.39 -34.20 5.24
CA LEU A 443 30.64 -33.09 6.15
C LEU A 443 29.38 -32.21 6.32
N ALA A 444 28.67 -31.91 5.24
CA ALA A 444 27.44 -31.15 5.26
C ALA A 444 26.35 -31.83 6.09
N MET A 445 26.15 -33.15 5.91
CA MET A 445 25.21 -33.91 6.74
C MET A 445 25.57 -33.85 8.22
N SER A 446 26.86 -33.96 8.58
CA SER A 446 27.33 -33.87 9.98
C SER A 446 27.11 -32.49 10.58
N ILE A 447 27.33 -31.42 9.81
CA ILE A 447 27.07 -30.02 10.24
C ILE A 447 25.58 -29.81 10.47
N LEU A 448 24.72 -30.26 9.56
CA LEU A 448 23.25 -30.15 9.71
C LEU A 448 22.73 -30.94 10.91
N GLU A 449 23.25 -32.15 11.16
CA GLU A 449 22.90 -32.97 12.33
C GLU A 449 23.30 -32.27 13.64
N GLU A 450 24.47 -31.67 13.69
CA GLU A 450 24.95 -30.93 14.86
C GLU A 450 24.10 -29.67 15.14
N LEU A 451 23.81 -28.86 14.11
CA LEU A 451 22.95 -27.69 14.25
C LEU A 451 21.51 -28.05 14.66
N HIS A 452 20.98 -29.14 14.08
CA HIS A 452 19.67 -29.67 14.43
C HIS A 452 19.64 -30.19 15.88
N SER A 453 20.65 -30.92 16.33
CA SER A 453 20.75 -31.44 17.70
C SER A 453 20.82 -30.32 18.76
N ARG A 454 21.35 -29.15 18.39
CA ARG A 454 21.38 -27.94 19.23
C ARG A 454 20.06 -27.18 19.23
N GLY A 455 19.06 -27.59 18.42
CA GLY A 455 17.78 -26.90 18.29
C GLY A 455 17.82 -25.63 17.43
N CYS A 456 18.90 -25.41 16.65
CA CYS A 456 19.01 -24.23 15.77
C CYS A 456 17.95 -24.26 14.66
N PHE A 457 17.46 -23.06 14.30
CA PHE A 457 16.61 -22.88 13.12
C PHE A 457 17.50 -22.69 11.89
N THR A 458 17.51 -23.67 10.98
CA THR A 458 18.48 -23.73 9.90
C THR A 458 17.81 -23.75 8.54
N ILE A 459 18.27 -22.90 7.60
CA ILE A 459 17.95 -23.04 6.18
C ILE A 459 19.26 -23.22 5.43
N ALA A 460 19.41 -24.35 4.76
CA ALA A 460 20.62 -24.66 3.99
C ALA A 460 20.27 -24.92 2.53
N THR A 461 21.10 -24.46 1.61
CA THR A 461 20.99 -24.83 0.20
C THR A 461 22.06 -25.84 -0.18
N THR A 462 21.72 -26.73 -1.10
CA THR A 462 22.66 -27.74 -1.60
C THR A 462 22.23 -28.24 -2.99
N HIS A 463 23.16 -28.85 -3.68
CA HIS A 463 22.93 -29.57 -4.92
C HIS A 463 23.21 -31.08 -4.78
N TYR A 464 23.62 -31.57 -3.61
CA TYR A 464 23.94 -32.96 -3.36
C TYR A 464 22.68 -33.81 -3.10
N SER A 465 22.58 -34.93 -3.81
CA SER A 465 21.46 -35.87 -3.70
C SER A 465 21.42 -36.61 -2.35
N GLU A 466 22.61 -36.86 -1.76
CA GLU A 466 22.78 -37.55 -0.48
C GLU A 466 22.17 -36.74 0.66
N ILE A 467 22.27 -35.39 0.62
CA ILE A 467 21.67 -34.50 1.63
C ILE A 467 20.15 -34.50 1.52
N LYS A 468 19.59 -34.61 0.28
CA LYS A 468 18.15 -34.74 0.07
C LYS A 468 17.60 -35.99 0.73
N ALA A 469 18.28 -37.13 0.50
CA ALA A 469 17.91 -38.41 1.10
C ALA A 469 18.05 -38.41 2.62
N PHE A 470 19.11 -37.77 3.14
CA PHE A 470 19.35 -37.61 4.56
C PHE A 470 18.17 -36.86 5.24
N ALA A 471 17.72 -35.72 4.69
CA ALA A 471 16.61 -34.97 5.23
C ALA A 471 15.30 -35.77 5.32
N LEU A 472 15.02 -36.65 4.35
CA LEU A 472 13.82 -37.49 4.36
C LEU A 472 13.83 -38.54 5.48
N THR A 473 15.00 -38.89 6.00
CA THR A 473 15.16 -39.92 7.04
C THR A 473 15.22 -39.33 8.45
N ARG A 474 15.29 -38.02 8.59
CA ARG A 474 15.46 -37.32 9.87
C ARG A 474 14.22 -36.56 10.28
N PRO A 475 13.55 -36.89 11.40
CA PRO A 475 12.44 -36.08 11.94
C PRO A 475 12.93 -34.65 12.27
N GLY A 476 12.14 -33.64 11.92
CA GLY A 476 12.47 -32.24 12.18
C GLY A 476 13.34 -31.59 11.10
N MET A 477 13.68 -32.34 10.04
CA MET A 477 14.28 -31.81 8.82
C MET A 477 13.31 -31.96 7.65
N GLU A 478 13.26 -30.98 6.77
CA GLU A 478 12.37 -30.98 5.61
C GLU A 478 13.12 -30.54 4.34
N ASN A 479 12.73 -31.12 3.21
CA ASN A 479 13.24 -30.70 1.91
C ASN A 479 12.36 -29.62 1.28
N ALA A 480 13.00 -28.77 0.48
CA ALA A 480 12.31 -27.86 -0.42
C ALA A 480 13.01 -27.85 -1.79
N SER A 481 12.25 -27.53 -2.82
CA SER A 481 12.78 -27.42 -4.19
C SER A 481 12.41 -26.09 -4.83
N MET A 482 13.36 -25.56 -5.62
CA MET A 482 13.09 -24.46 -6.53
C MET A 482 12.55 -24.99 -7.85
N GLU A 483 11.39 -24.51 -8.28
CA GLU A 483 10.77 -24.93 -9.53
C GLU A 483 11.58 -24.46 -10.74
N PHE A 484 11.72 -25.36 -11.72
CA PHE A 484 12.34 -25.06 -13.01
C PHE A 484 11.40 -25.49 -14.14
N ASP A 485 11.07 -24.54 -15.02
CA ASP A 485 10.26 -24.81 -16.21
C ASP A 485 11.18 -25.41 -17.30
N VAL A 486 11.08 -26.73 -17.47
CA VAL A 486 11.90 -27.47 -18.44
C VAL A 486 11.45 -27.13 -19.87
N ASP A 487 10.20 -26.74 -20.08
CA ASP A 487 9.68 -26.40 -21.40
C ASP A 487 10.23 -25.05 -21.91
N LYS A 488 10.35 -24.08 -21.01
CA LYS A 488 10.91 -22.75 -21.32
C LYS A 488 12.40 -22.65 -21.03
N LEU A 489 13.02 -23.66 -20.43
CA LEU A 489 14.41 -23.65 -19.96
C LEU A 489 14.73 -22.46 -19.04
N CYS A 490 13.81 -22.09 -18.19
CA CYS A 490 13.98 -20.99 -17.26
C CYS A 490 13.47 -21.32 -15.85
N PRO A 491 14.08 -20.74 -14.80
CA PRO A 491 13.57 -20.87 -13.43
C PRO A 491 12.25 -20.11 -13.30
N THR A 492 11.30 -20.68 -12.57
CA THR A 492 10.05 -20.01 -12.20
C THR A 492 10.18 -19.25 -10.89
N TYR A 493 11.26 -19.48 -10.13
CA TYR A 493 11.56 -18.93 -8.80
C TYR A 493 10.54 -19.28 -7.71
N ARG A 494 9.66 -20.27 -7.94
CA ARG A 494 8.72 -20.78 -6.93
C ARG A 494 9.41 -21.80 -6.03
N LEU A 495 9.13 -21.73 -4.72
CA LEU A 495 9.65 -22.67 -3.73
C LEU A 495 8.55 -23.65 -3.32
N PHE A 496 8.84 -24.96 -3.39
CA PHE A 496 7.97 -26.03 -2.93
C PHE A 496 8.59 -26.71 -1.71
N ILE A 497 7.93 -26.64 -0.55
CA ILE A 497 8.37 -27.29 0.69
C ILE A 497 7.76 -28.68 0.79
N GLY A 498 8.54 -29.68 1.23
CA GLY A 498 8.12 -31.06 1.45
C GLY A 498 8.43 -31.99 0.26
N ILE A 499 9.11 -31.48 -0.76
CA ILE A 499 9.57 -32.31 -1.90
C ILE A 499 10.98 -31.88 -2.26
N PRO A 500 11.96 -32.80 -2.31
CA PRO A 500 13.30 -32.51 -2.81
C PRO A 500 13.26 -32.29 -4.32
N GLY A 501 14.07 -31.34 -4.82
CA GLY A 501 14.14 -31.03 -6.24
C GLY A 501 14.75 -32.12 -7.08
N LYS A 502 14.18 -32.31 -8.27
CA LYS A 502 14.66 -33.21 -9.32
C LYS A 502 15.87 -32.60 -10.03
N SER A 503 16.81 -33.47 -10.46
CA SER A 503 17.87 -33.04 -11.34
C SER A 503 17.36 -33.00 -12.80
N ASN A 504 17.41 -31.84 -13.45
CA ASN A 504 16.92 -31.64 -14.81
C ASN A 504 18.05 -31.60 -15.86
N ALA A 505 19.28 -31.98 -15.47
CA ALA A 505 20.46 -31.85 -16.34
C ALA A 505 20.31 -32.55 -17.70
N PHE A 506 19.78 -33.76 -17.74
CA PHE A 506 19.59 -34.48 -19.01
C PHE A 506 18.52 -33.86 -19.89
N GLU A 507 17.41 -33.40 -19.30
CA GLU A 507 16.34 -32.77 -20.04
C GLU A 507 16.77 -31.42 -20.63
N ILE A 508 17.47 -30.61 -19.82
CA ILE A 508 18.08 -29.35 -20.27
C ILE A 508 19.09 -29.62 -21.40
N SER A 509 19.97 -30.62 -21.23
CA SER A 509 20.98 -30.97 -22.21
C SER A 509 20.37 -31.45 -23.52
N ARG A 510 19.29 -32.23 -23.47
CA ARG A 510 18.53 -32.68 -24.65
C ARG A 510 18.01 -31.49 -25.44
N ARG A 511 17.36 -30.53 -24.74
CA ARG A 511 16.80 -29.33 -25.38
C ARG A 511 17.86 -28.37 -25.92
N LEU A 512 19.03 -28.34 -25.31
CA LEU A 512 20.16 -27.55 -25.79
C LEU A 512 20.88 -28.21 -26.99
N GLY A 513 20.45 -29.41 -27.37
CA GLY A 513 20.89 -30.06 -28.61
C GLY A 513 22.01 -31.10 -28.43
N ILE A 514 22.20 -31.68 -27.24
CA ILE A 514 23.05 -32.82 -27.06
C ILE A 514 22.35 -34.07 -27.65
N ASP A 515 23.07 -34.79 -28.50
CA ASP A 515 22.53 -35.99 -29.14
C ASP A 515 22.05 -37.04 -28.14
N GLU A 516 20.93 -37.71 -28.45
CA GLU A 516 20.27 -38.67 -27.56
C GLU A 516 21.19 -39.83 -27.19
N TYR A 517 22.04 -40.33 -28.13
CA TYR A 517 22.99 -41.43 -27.85
C TYR A 517 24.02 -41.06 -26.76
N ILE A 518 24.40 -39.74 -26.64
CA ILE A 518 25.32 -39.28 -25.60
C ILE A 518 24.59 -39.24 -24.25
N LEU A 519 23.34 -38.81 -24.27
CA LEU A 519 22.49 -38.79 -23.07
C LEU A 519 22.19 -40.18 -22.53
N ASP A 520 21.92 -41.13 -23.42
CA ASP A 520 21.67 -42.50 -23.05
C ASP A 520 22.93 -43.21 -22.51
N ASN A 521 24.08 -42.94 -23.13
CA ASN A 521 25.35 -43.40 -22.57
C ASN A 521 25.64 -42.79 -21.20
N ALA A 522 25.34 -41.48 -20.99
CA ALA A 522 25.53 -40.80 -19.72
C ALA A 522 24.60 -41.40 -18.63
N LYS A 523 23.34 -41.70 -18.94
CA LYS A 523 22.41 -42.40 -18.03
C LYS A 523 22.91 -43.78 -17.61
N ALA A 524 23.60 -44.48 -18.51
CA ALA A 524 24.16 -45.81 -18.19
C ALA A 524 25.29 -45.77 -17.14
N PHE A 525 25.94 -44.63 -16.94
CA PHE A 525 26.93 -44.42 -15.87
C PHE A 525 26.34 -44.11 -14.50
N ILE A 526 25.03 -43.77 -14.42
CA ILE A 526 24.33 -43.52 -13.15
C ILE A 526 23.91 -44.84 -12.51
N LYS A 527 24.03 -44.96 -11.20
CA LYS A 527 23.59 -46.14 -10.45
C LYS A 527 22.07 -46.27 -10.54
N LYS A 528 21.56 -47.51 -10.64
CA LYS A 528 20.14 -47.79 -10.82
C LYS A 528 19.29 -47.33 -9.63
N GLU A 529 19.85 -47.34 -8.42
CA GLU A 529 19.20 -46.88 -7.18
C GLU A 529 18.89 -45.39 -7.20
N ASP A 530 19.78 -44.58 -7.79
CA ASP A 530 19.59 -43.12 -7.91
C ASP A 530 18.50 -42.78 -8.94
N THR A 531 18.37 -43.56 -10.03
CA THR A 531 17.33 -43.38 -11.05
C THR A 531 15.92 -43.72 -10.55
N ASP A 532 15.77 -44.81 -9.76
CA ASP A 532 14.48 -45.23 -9.19
C ASP A 532 13.99 -44.20 -8.15
N PHE A 533 14.90 -43.65 -7.35
CA PHE A 533 14.60 -42.61 -6.39
C PHE A 533 14.14 -41.29 -7.06
N GLU A 534 14.83 -40.87 -8.13
CA GLU A 534 14.43 -39.67 -8.90
C GLU A 534 13.06 -39.84 -9.61
N ALA A 535 12.71 -41.04 -10.05
CA ALA A 535 11.40 -41.34 -10.65
C ALA A 535 10.25 -41.19 -9.65
N ILE A 536 10.41 -41.65 -8.40
CA ILE A 536 9.43 -41.53 -7.33
C ILE A 536 9.26 -40.04 -6.95
N LEU A 537 10.36 -39.32 -6.86
CA LEU A 537 10.33 -37.87 -6.58
C LEU A 537 9.58 -37.11 -7.66
N SER A 538 9.78 -37.47 -8.94
CA SER A 538 9.10 -36.81 -10.07
C SER A 538 7.57 -36.95 -10.01
N ASP A 539 7.07 -38.16 -9.64
CA ASP A 539 5.63 -38.40 -9.49
C ASP A 539 5.03 -37.62 -8.29
N ALA A 540 5.76 -37.58 -7.18
CA ALA A 540 5.36 -36.81 -6.00
C ALA A 540 5.31 -35.30 -6.26
N GLU A 541 6.31 -34.77 -6.98
CA GLU A 541 6.39 -33.35 -7.36
C GLU A 541 5.21 -32.94 -8.27
N MET A 542 4.90 -33.79 -9.26
CA MET A 542 3.80 -33.55 -10.18
C MET A 542 2.43 -33.54 -9.49
N LYS A 543 2.21 -34.47 -8.54
CA LYS A 543 0.95 -34.56 -7.77
C LYS A 543 0.78 -33.32 -6.85
N LYS A 544 1.86 -32.90 -6.19
CA LYS A 544 1.82 -31.76 -5.31
C LYS A 544 1.60 -30.45 -6.08
N ARG A 545 2.28 -30.27 -7.20
CA ARG A 545 2.09 -29.11 -8.07
C ARG A 545 0.62 -28.94 -8.48
N ARG A 546 -0.05 -30.04 -8.89
CA ARG A 546 -1.49 -30.00 -9.22
C ARG A 546 -2.33 -29.58 -8.01
N ALA A 547 -2.02 -30.10 -6.82
CA ALA A 547 -2.74 -29.75 -5.60
C ALA A 547 -2.56 -28.27 -5.22
N GLU A 548 -1.36 -27.71 -5.42
CA GLU A 548 -1.08 -26.29 -5.16
C GLU A 548 -1.75 -25.37 -6.20
N GLU A 549 -1.75 -25.74 -7.48
CA GLU A 549 -2.49 -25.03 -8.54
C GLU A 549 -4.00 -25.00 -8.25
N GLU A 550 -4.58 -26.13 -7.81
CA GLU A 550 -5.99 -26.22 -7.40
C GLU A 550 -6.27 -25.36 -6.14
N MET A 551 -5.34 -25.34 -5.19
CA MET A 551 -5.46 -24.53 -3.97
C MET A 551 -5.38 -23.02 -4.29
N GLU A 552 -4.48 -22.62 -5.19
CA GLU A 552 -4.36 -21.21 -5.61
C GLU A 552 -5.64 -20.73 -6.34
N LEU A 553 -6.21 -21.58 -7.20
CA LEU A 553 -7.50 -21.30 -7.84
C LEU A 553 -8.65 -21.20 -6.83
N ALA A 554 -8.66 -22.08 -5.82
CA ALA A 554 -9.66 -22.03 -4.76
C ALA A 554 -9.53 -20.77 -3.88
N GLU A 555 -8.30 -20.34 -3.56
CA GLU A 555 -8.07 -19.08 -2.83
C GLU A 555 -8.48 -17.85 -3.62
N GLN A 556 -8.19 -17.79 -4.93
CA GLN A 556 -8.63 -16.71 -5.79
C GLN A 556 -10.16 -16.64 -5.88
N ALA A 557 -10.81 -17.80 -6.06
CA ALA A 557 -12.27 -17.88 -6.08
C ALA A 557 -12.89 -17.44 -4.74
N ARG A 558 -12.25 -17.76 -3.61
CA ARG A 558 -12.70 -17.36 -2.28
C ARG A 558 -12.54 -15.85 -2.08
N ALA A 559 -11.40 -15.27 -2.47
CA ALA A 559 -11.17 -13.82 -2.38
C ALA A 559 -12.16 -13.02 -3.24
N GLU A 560 -12.48 -13.53 -4.44
CA GLU A 560 -13.49 -12.92 -5.30
C GLU A 560 -14.90 -13.03 -4.69
N HIS A 561 -15.23 -14.19 -4.11
CA HIS A 561 -16.49 -14.38 -3.40
C HIS A 561 -16.64 -13.43 -2.22
N ASP A 562 -15.59 -13.27 -1.40
CA ASP A 562 -15.61 -12.38 -0.23
C ASP A 562 -15.76 -10.91 -0.66
N ARG A 563 -15.09 -10.50 -1.73
CA ARG A 563 -15.26 -9.17 -2.33
C ARG A 563 -16.69 -8.93 -2.81
N LEU A 564 -17.26 -9.88 -3.55
CA LEU A 564 -18.64 -9.77 -4.03
C LEU A 564 -19.66 -9.76 -2.87
N ALA A 565 -19.36 -10.50 -1.79
CA ALA A 565 -20.19 -10.50 -0.58
C ALA A 565 -20.18 -9.14 0.13
N GLU A 566 -19.02 -8.47 0.19
CA GLU A 566 -18.92 -7.11 0.73
C GLU A 566 -19.63 -6.07 -0.15
N GLU A 567 -19.47 -6.15 -1.47
CA GLU A 567 -20.17 -5.27 -2.42
C GLU A 567 -21.70 -5.43 -2.29
N LEU A 568 -22.20 -6.66 -2.24
CA LEU A 568 -23.62 -6.96 -2.03
C LEU A 568 -24.13 -6.45 -0.67
N LYS A 569 -23.33 -6.53 0.38
CA LYS A 569 -23.69 -6.00 1.69
C LYS A 569 -23.81 -4.48 1.67
N ALA A 570 -22.85 -3.80 1.05
CA ALA A 570 -22.87 -2.35 0.89
C ALA A 570 -24.09 -1.88 0.04
N GLU A 571 -24.40 -2.61 -1.03
CA GLU A 571 -25.57 -2.29 -1.86
C GLU A 571 -26.90 -2.53 -1.14
N ARG A 572 -27.00 -3.61 -0.33
CA ARG A 572 -28.15 -3.84 0.54
C ARG A 572 -28.34 -2.73 1.57
N GLU A 573 -27.28 -2.30 2.23
CA GLU A 573 -27.33 -1.20 3.20
C GLU A 573 -27.77 0.11 2.54
N LYS A 574 -27.31 0.38 1.32
CA LYS A 574 -27.74 1.55 0.54
C LYS A 574 -29.22 1.49 0.21
N LEU A 575 -29.69 0.34 -0.28
CA LEU A 575 -31.11 0.12 -0.58
C LEU A 575 -32.03 0.23 0.65
N GLU A 576 -31.58 -0.26 1.81
CA GLU A 576 -32.36 -0.11 3.05
C GLU A 576 -32.41 1.34 3.53
N ARG A 577 -31.34 2.13 3.36
CA ARG A 577 -31.33 3.58 3.63
C ARG A 577 -32.30 4.33 2.70
N GLU A 578 -32.23 4.09 1.39
CA GLU A 578 -33.15 4.69 0.41
C GLU A 578 -34.61 4.34 0.70
N LYS A 579 -34.87 3.10 1.07
CA LYS A 579 -36.19 2.63 1.48
C LYS A 579 -36.69 3.28 2.77
N ALA A 580 -35.80 3.49 3.74
CA ALA A 580 -36.12 4.20 4.98
C ALA A 580 -36.45 5.68 4.71
N GLU A 581 -35.68 6.34 3.85
CA GLU A 581 -35.93 7.73 3.42
C GLU A 581 -37.26 7.87 2.67
N LEU A 582 -37.57 6.95 1.73
CA LEU A 582 -38.85 6.95 1.03
C LEU A 582 -40.03 6.74 1.99
N ARG A 583 -39.88 5.83 2.97
CA ARG A 583 -40.90 5.63 3.99
C ARG A 583 -41.08 6.87 4.89
N ALA A 584 -39.99 7.55 5.23
CA ALA A 584 -40.08 8.79 6.01
C ALA A 584 -40.78 9.91 5.24
N LYS A 585 -40.47 10.08 3.95
CA LYS A 585 -41.14 11.04 3.07
C LYS A 585 -42.64 10.74 2.90
N ALA A 586 -42.98 9.47 2.63
CA ALA A 586 -44.38 9.04 2.52
C ALA A 586 -45.16 9.27 3.81
N LYS A 587 -44.54 9.02 4.99
CA LYS A 587 -45.14 9.29 6.29
C LYS A 587 -45.37 10.77 6.55
N GLU A 588 -44.47 11.62 6.11
CA GLU A 588 -44.56 13.08 6.20
C GLU A 588 -45.66 13.63 5.30
N GLU A 589 -45.77 13.11 4.06
CA GLU A 589 -46.82 13.47 3.13
C GLU A 589 -48.21 13.03 3.65
N ALA A 590 -48.33 11.80 4.14
CA ALA A 590 -49.55 11.33 4.76
C ALA A 590 -49.97 12.20 5.97
N ARG A 591 -49.01 12.66 6.77
CA ARG A 591 -49.26 13.59 7.91
C ARG A 591 -49.78 14.94 7.43
N LYS A 592 -49.19 15.49 6.35
CA LYS A 592 -49.65 16.76 5.74
C LYS A 592 -51.08 16.67 5.25
N ILE A 593 -51.46 15.55 4.61
CA ILE A 593 -52.83 15.29 4.14
C ILE A 593 -53.81 15.20 5.30
N VAL A 594 -53.47 14.45 6.38
CA VAL A 594 -54.30 14.34 7.56
C VAL A 594 -54.49 15.71 8.24
N ASP A 595 -53.39 16.51 8.38
CA ASP A 595 -53.47 17.86 8.97
C ASP A 595 -54.31 18.82 8.11
N ALA A 596 -54.26 18.71 6.79
CA ALA A 596 -55.11 19.48 5.86
C ALA A 596 -56.58 19.12 6.02
N SER A 597 -56.90 17.81 6.03
CA SER A 597 -58.27 17.32 6.22
C SER A 597 -58.82 17.72 7.61
N ARG A 598 -57.98 17.74 8.66
CA ARG A 598 -58.39 18.21 9.97
C ARG A 598 -58.72 19.69 10.00
N ARG A 599 -57.98 20.55 9.30
CA ARG A 599 -58.25 22.00 9.19
C ARG A 599 -59.55 22.24 8.43
N GLU A 600 -59.82 21.51 7.34
CA GLU A 600 -61.10 21.57 6.63
C GLU A 600 -62.25 21.17 7.52
N MET A 601 -62.12 20.11 8.28
CA MET A 601 -63.17 19.65 9.23
C MET A 601 -63.42 20.71 10.34
N GLU A 602 -62.38 21.35 10.86
CA GLU A 602 -62.51 22.44 11.86
C GLU A 602 -63.22 23.66 11.25
N GLN A 603 -62.98 24.00 9.97
CA GLN A 603 -63.71 25.07 9.24
C GLN A 603 -65.18 24.72 9.07
N ILE A 604 -65.47 23.49 8.69
CA ILE A 604 -66.87 23.02 8.57
C ILE A 604 -67.59 23.05 9.93
N ILE A 605 -66.94 22.62 11.00
CA ILE A 605 -67.48 22.68 12.40
C ILE A 605 -67.71 24.15 12.81
N MET A 606 -66.82 25.08 12.46
CA MET A 606 -67.06 26.51 12.70
C MET A 606 -68.24 27.04 11.95
N GLN A 607 -68.41 26.68 10.69
CA GLN A 607 -69.58 27.05 9.87
C GLN A 607 -70.89 26.48 10.46
N ILE A 608 -70.90 25.22 10.92
CA ILE A 608 -72.07 24.61 11.60
C ILE A 608 -72.37 25.37 12.91
N ARG A 609 -71.39 25.77 13.69
CA ARG A 609 -71.56 26.54 14.91
C ARG A 609 -72.04 27.99 14.70
N ALA A 610 -71.71 28.61 13.55
CA ALA A 610 -72.17 29.94 13.19
C ALA A 610 -73.65 29.95 12.71
N VAL A 611 -74.15 28.83 12.31
CA VAL A 611 -75.57 28.66 11.85
C VAL A 611 -76.54 28.36 13.03
N LYS A 612 -76.50 29.14 14.11
CA LYS A 612 -77.28 28.92 15.33
C LYS A 612 -78.75 29.34 15.20
N THR A 613 -79.28 29.72 14.01
CA THR A 613 -80.66 30.25 13.89
C THR A 613 -81.44 29.87 12.60
N ILE A 614 -80.99 28.87 11.82
CA ILE A 614 -81.75 28.48 10.58
C ILE A 614 -81.72 26.99 10.41
N ASP A 615 -82.98 26.44 10.38
CA ASP A 615 -83.46 25.18 9.74
C ASP A 615 -82.51 23.92 9.81
N GLN A 616 -83.05 22.89 10.49
CA GLN A 616 -82.46 21.55 10.61
C GLN A 616 -81.99 20.93 9.28
N ARG A 617 -82.62 21.30 8.18
CA ARG A 617 -82.30 20.86 6.80
C ARG A 617 -81.02 21.49 6.26
N ALA A 618 -80.59 22.68 6.74
CA ALA A 618 -79.35 23.32 6.33
C ALA A 618 -78.15 22.72 7.08
N ALA A 619 -78.31 22.37 8.34
CA ALA A 619 -77.31 21.70 9.13
C ALA A 619 -76.99 20.29 8.61
N ASP A 620 -78.01 19.55 8.18
CA ASP A 620 -77.79 18.19 7.60
C ASP A 620 -77.06 18.25 6.23
N ARG A 621 -77.25 19.27 5.44
CA ARG A 621 -76.46 19.45 4.17
C ARG A 621 -75.01 19.72 4.44
N ILE A 622 -74.65 20.52 5.42
CA ILE A 622 -73.26 20.85 5.79
C ILE A 622 -72.53 19.63 6.38
N ILE A 623 -73.24 18.84 7.22
CA ILE A 623 -72.72 17.55 7.75
C ILE A 623 -72.52 16.56 6.61
N GLN A 624 -73.41 16.50 5.64
CA GLN A 624 -73.23 15.61 4.48
C GLN A 624 -72.03 16.04 3.59
N GLN A 625 -71.90 17.33 3.32
CA GLN A 625 -70.74 17.86 2.61
C GLN A 625 -69.41 17.54 3.33
N GLY A 626 -69.36 17.60 4.68
CA GLY A 626 -68.18 17.20 5.45
C GLY A 626 -67.85 15.70 5.35
N ARG A 627 -68.87 14.84 5.37
CA ARG A 627 -68.67 13.39 5.17
C ARG A 627 -68.22 13.06 3.74
N ASP A 628 -68.72 13.77 2.76
CA ASP A 628 -68.30 13.56 1.37
C ASP A 628 -66.88 14.05 1.10
N ALA A 629 -66.44 15.13 1.76
CA ALA A 629 -65.05 15.61 1.71
C ALA A 629 -64.07 14.61 2.35
N VAL A 630 -64.42 14.05 3.50
CA VAL A 630 -63.60 13.01 4.20
C VAL A 630 -63.55 11.73 3.34
N ARG A 631 -64.67 11.28 2.77
CA ARG A 631 -64.70 10.13 1.86
C ARG A 631 -63.87 10.35 0.60
N LYS A 632 -63.87 11.56 0.06
CA LYS A 632 -63.07 11.91 -1.09
C LYS A 632 -61.57 11.85 -0.81
N ALA A 633 -61.18 12.38 0.34
CA ALA A 633 -59.78 12.30 0.81
C ALA A 633 -59.38 10.84 1.13
N GLU A 634 -60.23 10.02 1.73
CA GLU A 634 -60.00 8.57 1.91
C GLU A 634 -59.89 7.80 0.62
N SER A 635 -60.68 8.17 -0.43
CA SER A 635 -60.60 7.52 -1.74
C SER A 635 -59.35 7.91 -2.53
N GLU A 636 -58.89 9.15 -2.43
CA GLU A 636 -57.64 9.62 -3.02
C GLU A 636 -56.43 8.94 -2.37
N LEU A 637 -56.43 8.75 -1.03
CA LEU A 637 -55.42 7.96 -0.30
C LEU A 637 -55.43 6.45 -0.65
N ALA A 638 -56.60 5.90 -1.01
CA ALA A 638 -56.73 4.49 -1.39
C ALA A 638 -56.34 4.19 -2.84
N GLU A 639 -56.36 5.17 -3.74
CA GLU A 639 -55.95 4.99 -5.12
C GLU A 639 -54.42 4.97 -5.30
N ASP A 640 -53.64 5.62 -4.46
CA ASP A 640 -52.17 5.70 -4.55
C ASP A 640 -51.42 4.57 -3.81
N LEU A 641 -52.10 3.67 -3.07
CA LEU A 641 -51.47 2.50 -2.52
C LEU A 641 -51.39 1.37 -3.56
N PRO A 642 -50.21 0.83 -3.88
CA PRO A 642 -50.06 -0.30 -4.77
C PRO A 642 -50.92 -1.47 -4.20
N LYS A 643 -51.98 -1.81 -4.90
CA LYS A 643 -52.79 -2.98 -4.62
C LYS A 643 -51.88 -4.21 -4.68
N LEU A 644 -51.62 -4.82 -3.56
CA LEU A 644 -51.06 -6.18 -3.49
C LEU A 644 -52.05 -7.04 -4.28
N LYS A 645 -51.57 -7.60 -5.44
CA LYS A 645 -52.35 -8.54 -6.21
C LYS A 645 -52.74 -9.72 -5.35
N THR A 646 -53.91 -9.71 -4.76
CA THR A 646 -54.52 -10.88 -4.19
C THR A 646 -54.81 -11.83 -5.31
N GLY A 647 -54.09 -12.97 -5.34
CA GLY A 647 -54.30 -13.99 -6.37
C GLY A 647 -55.75 -14.40 -6.49
N ASP A 648 -56.29 -14.38 -7.73
CA ASP A 648 -57.63 -14.83 -8.05
C ASP A 648 -57.77 -16.32 -7.70
N GLY A 649 -58.63 -16.64 -6.79
CA GLY A 649 -59.01 -18.00 -6.43
C GLY A 649 -59.40 -18.14 -4.95
N LYS A 650 -60.43 -18.98 -4.67
CA LYS A 650 -60.81 -19.37 -3.30
C LYS A 650 -59.76 -20.33 -2.69
N PRO A 651 -59.45 -20.24 -1.41
CA PRO A 651 -58.52 -21.18 -0.78
C PRO A 651 -59.09 -22.61 -0.88
N PRO A 652 -58.24 -23.60 -1.14
CA PRO A 652 -58.62 -24.99 -1.28
C PRO A 652 -59.09 -25.53 0.08
N LYS A 653 -60.19 -26.30 0.09
CA LYS A 653 -60.66 -26.94 1.32
C LYS A 653 -59.79 -28.12 1.74
N MET A 654 -58.98 -28.68 0.87
CA MET A 654 -58.07 -29.80 1.10
C MET A 654 -56.94 -29.77 0.10
N VAL A 655 -55.68 -30.06 0.56
CA VAL A 655 -54.48 -30.24 -0.27
C VAL A 655 -53.87 -31.61 -0.04
N VAL A 656 -53.25 -32.19 -1.08
CA VAL A 656 -52.63 -33.52 -1.02
C VAL A 656 -51.12 -33.38 -1.19
N PRO A 657 -50.33 -34.14 -0.42
CA PRO A 657 -48.87 -34.15 -0.59
C PRO A 657 -48.48 -34.47 -2.03
N GLY A 658 -47.53 -33.69 -2.59
CA GLY A 658 -47.08 -33.75 -3.96
C GLY A 658 -47.83 -32.80 -4.92
N GLN A 659 -48.86 -32.06 -4.48
CA GLN A 659 -49.61 -31.10 -5.27
C GLN A 659 -48.87 -29.78 -5.37
N THR A 660 -48.79 -29.19 -6.58
CA THR A 660 -48.24 -27.86 -6.80
C THR A 660 -49.28 -26.80 -6.50
N VAL A 661 -48.95 -25.87 -5.61
CA VAL A 661 -49.80 -24.78 -5.14
C VAL A 661 -49.02 -23.46 -5.23
N ASN A 662 -49.74 -22.38 -5.37
CA ASN A 662 -49.17 -21.02 -5.32
C ASN A 662 -49.38 -20.48 -3.89
N VAL A 663 -48.28 -20.03 -3.26
CA VAL A 663 -48.33 -19.37 -1.98
C VAL A 663 -48.46 -17.88 -2.21
N VAL A 664 -49.62 -17.30 -1.82
CA VAL A 664 -49.96 -15.91 -2.12
C VAL A 664 -49.04 -14.92 -1.47
N SER A 665 -48.64 -15.15 -0.21
CA SER A 665 -47.71 -14.30 0.52
C SER A 665 -46.31 -14.24 -0.08
N LEU A 666 -45.89 -15.28 -0.81
CA LEU A 666 -44.58 -15.40 -1.44
C LEU A 666 -44.62 -15.16 -2.94
N GLY A 667 -45.81 -15.16 -3.55
CA GLY A 667 -45.99 -15.02 -5.02
C GLY A 667 -45.30 -16.12 -5.86
N LYS A 668 -45.03 -17.31 -5.27
CA LYS A 668 -44.30 -18.42 -5.89
C LYS A 668 -45.03 -19.76 -5.76
N ASN A 669 -44.80 -20.62 -6.75
CA ASN A 669 -45.33 -21.98 -6.73
C ASN A 669 -44.51 -22.85 -5.74
N ALA A 670 -45.22 -23.68 -4.98
CA ALA A 670 -44.66 -24.57 -3.97
C ALA A 670 -45.24 -25.98 -4.10
N THR A 671 -44.55 -26.99 -3.68
CA THR A 671 -45.06 -28.37 -3.63
C THR A 671 -45.44 -28.70 -2.19
N VAL A 672 -46.65 -29.19 -1.99
CA VAL A 672 -47.19 -29.62 -0.69
C VAL A 672 -46.44 -30.86 -0.22
N LEU A 673 -45.94 -30.83 1.02
CA LEU A 673 -45.21 -31.95 1.65
C LEU A 673 -46.05 -32.73 2.65
N SER A 674 -47.01 -32.09 3.34
CA SER A 674 -47.84 -32.72 4.36
C SER A 674 -49.33 -32.39 4.19
N LYS A 675 -50.22 -33.22 4.78
CA LYS A 675 -51.64 -32.85 4.95
C LYS A 675 -51.77 -31.72 6.00
N PRO A 676 -52.84 -30.91 5.94
CA PRO A 676 -53.10 -29.87 6.94
C PRO A 676 -53.16 -30.47 8.35
N ASP A 677 -52.52 -29.79 9.29
CA ASP A 677 -52.58 -30.15 10.71
C ASP A 677 -53.91 -29.64 11.37
N LYS A 678 -54.07 -29.90 12.67
CA LYS A 678 -55.29 -29.49 13.44
C LYS A 678 -55.47 -27.97 13.49
N ASN A 679 -54.44 -27.16 13.16
CA ASN A 679 -54.42 -25.73 13.18
C ASN A 679 -54.58 -25.11 11.75
N GLY A 680 -54.71 -25.97 10.70
CA GLY A 680 -54.83 -25.55 9.31
C GLY A 680 -53.50 -25.17 8.66
N GLU A 681 -52.35 -25.59 9.20
CA GLU A 681 -51.02 -25.34 8.62
C GLU A 681 -50.61 -26.54 7.75
N VAL A 682 -49.93 -26.22 6.63
CA VAL A 682 -49.46 -27.15 5.62
C VAL A 682 -47.99 -26.90 5.39
N GLN A 683 -47.17 -27.95 5.41
CA GLN A 683 -45.79 -27.81 5.00
C GLN A 683 -45.67 -27.85 3.49
N VAL A 684 -45.03 -26.80 2.93
CA VAL A 684 -44.81 -26.65 1.50
C VAL A 684 -43.32 -26.46 1.23
N GLN A 685 -42.89 -26.89 0.08
CA GLN A 685 -41.52 -26.73 -0.38
C GLN A 685 -41.48 -25.72 -1.53
N VAL A 686 -40.73 -24.63 -1.36
CA VAL A 686 -40.42 -23.63 -2.38
C VAL A 686 -38.94 -23.78 -2.74
N GLY A 687 -38.63 -24.39 -3.88
CA GLY A 687 -37.27 -24.73 -4.25
C GLY A 687 -36.64 -25.73 -3.26
N ILE A 688 -35.57 -25.34 -2.55
CA ILE A 688 -34.90 -26.16 -1.53
C ILE A 688 -35.36 -25.85 -0.09
N ILE A 689 -36.21 -24.85 0.11
CA ILE A 689 -36.64 -24.39 1.44
C ILE A 689 -38.00 -25.03 1.78
N LYS A 690 -38.15 -25.57 3.00
CA LYS A 690 -39.41 -26.07 3.56
C LYS A 690 -39.99 -25.02 4.47
N LEU A 691 -41.28 -24.69 4.29
CA LEU A 691 -41.99 -23.67 5.05
C LEU A 691 -43.36 -24.19 5.47
N SER A 692 -43.83 -23.76 6.68
CA SER A 692 -45.23 -23.98 7.09
C SER A 692 -46.07 -22.77 6.70
N VAL A 693 -47.11 -22.96 5.95
CA VAL A 693 -48.05 -21.90 5.51
C VAL A 693 -49.48 -22.31 5.84
N ARG A 694 -50.35 -21.32 6.14
CA ARG A 694 -51.77 -21.58 6.38
C ARG A 694 -52.52 -21.89 5.12
N LEU A 695 -53.58 -22.72 5.21
CA LEU A 695 -54.37 -23.15 4.07
C LEU A 695 -55.04 -21.96 3.34
N ASP A 696 -55.29 -20.87 4.07
CA ASP A 696 -55.89 -19.64 3.53
C ASP A 696 -54.96 -18.88 2.56
N ASP A 697 -53.63 -19.09 2.75
CA ASP A 697 -52.55 -18.44 1.95
C ASP A 697 -52.18 -19.25 0.70
N ILE A 698 -52.89 -20.34 0.41
CA ILE A 698 -52.61 -21.27 -0.68
C ILE A 698 -53.66 -21.15 -1.75
N ARG A 699 -53.27 -21.19 -3.03
CA ARG A 699 -54.13 -21.26 -4.23
C ARG A 699 -53.69 -22.44 -5.09
N LEU A 700 -54.63 -23.14 -5.70
CA LEU A 700 -54.38 -24.25 -6.61
C LEU A 700 -53.79 -23.72 -7.94
N SER A 701 -52.66 -24.27 -8.36
CA SER A 701 -52.06 -23.98 -9.66
C SER A 701 -52.57 -24.96 -10.72
N ASN A 702 -53.05 -24.45 -11.86
CA ASN A 702 -53.63 -25.26 -12.94
C ASN A 702 -52.56 -25.82 -13.91
N GLU A 703 -51.30 -25.86 -13.56
CA GLU A 703 -50.25 -26.43 -14.40
C GLU A 703 -50.15 -27.95 -14.23
N LYS A 704 -50.43 -28.69 -15.31
CA LYS A 704 -50.24 -30.16 -15.34
C LYS A 704 -48.76 -30.53 -15.29
N THR A 705 -48.40 -31.33 -14.30
CA THR A 705 -47.07 -31.89 -14.09
C THR A 705 -46.69 -32.88 -15.18
N GLU A 706 -45.70 -32.57 -16.01
CA GLU A 706 -44.89 -33.60 -16.69
C GLU A 706 -43.70 -34.00 -15.81
N LYS A 707 -43.64 -35.31 -15.50
CA LYS A 707 -42.51 -35.93 -14.82
C LYS A 707 -41.31 -35.92 -15.76
N LYS A 708 -40.28 -35.18 -15.39
CA LYS A 708 -38.90 -35.41 -15.87
C LYS A 708 -37.95 -35.25 -14.70
N THR A 709 -37.33 -36.31 -14.29
CA THR A 709 -36.12 -36.40 -13.49
C THR A 709 -34.99 -35.76 -14.30
N ASN A 710 -34.55 -34.59 -13.88
CA ASN A 710 -33.23 -34.08 -14.28
C ASN A 710 -32.62 -33.27 -13.13
N VAL A 711 -31.47 -33.67 -12.76
CA VAL A 711 -30.53 -32.93 -11.90
C VAL A 711 -30.20 -31.63 -12.64
N LYS A 712 -30.70 -30.48 -12.15
CA LYS A 712 -30.27 -29.19 -12.62
C LYS A 712 -29.10 -28.71 -11.79
N VAL A 713 -27.96 -28.70 -12.42
CA VAL A 713 -26.83 -27.84 -12.02
C VAL A 713 -27.24 -26.41 -12.45
N GLU A 714 -27.46 -25.51 -11.53
CA GLU A 714 -27.68 -24.09 -11.85
C GLU A 714 -26.35 -23.48 -12.31
N TYR A 715 -26.27 -23.23 -13.60
CA TYR A 715 -25.21 -22.46 -14.24
C TYR A 715 -25.62 -20.98 -14.23
N ASN A 716 -24.81 -20.14 -13.64
CA ASN A 716 -24.99 -18.69 -13.60
C ASN A 716 -24.26 -18.09 -14.82
N PRO A 717 -24.96 -17.51 -15.83
CA PRO A 717 -24.30 -16.95 -17.02
C PRO A 717 -23.73 -15.57 -16.69
N ALA A 718 -22.45 -15.52 -16.35
CA ALA A 718 -21.73 -14.27 -16.12
C ALA A 718 -21.09 -13.68 -17.40
N ASN A 719 -21.38 -14.17 -18.60
CA ASN A 719 -20.98 -13.53 -19.85
C ASN A 719 -22.02 -13.79 -20.95
N THR A 720 -22.51 -12.72 -21.56
CA THR A 720 -23.25 -12.81 -22.83
C THR A 720 -22.35 -13.37 -23.92
N VAL A 721 -22.68 -14.57 -24.43
CA VAL A 721 -21.91 -15.19 -25.52
C VAL A 721 -22.18 -14.37 -26.79
N GLY A 722 -21.08 -13.89 -27.41
CA GLY A 722 -21.19 -13.19 -28.70
C GLY A 722 -21.69 -14.13 -29.81
N LEU A 723 -22.32 -13.57 -30.86
CA LEU A 723 -22.82 -14.32 -32.03
C LEU A 723 -21.69 -14.88 -32.90
N GLU A 724 -20.43 -14.54 -32.63
CA GLU A 724 -19.26 -14.92 -33.43
C GLU A 724 -18.12 -15.44 -32.54
N LEU A 725 -17.50 -16.54 -32.98
CA LEU A 725 -16.30 -17.12 -32.40
C LEU A 725 -15.17 -17.06 -33.41
N ASP A 726 -14.07 -16.38 -33.06
CA ASP A 726 -12.86 -16.31 -33.91
C ASP A 726 -11.82 -17.34 -33.50
N ILE A 727 -11.53 -18.28 -34.39
CA ILE A 727 -10.52 -19.35 -34.21
C ILE A 727 -9.41 -19.28 -35.24
N ARG A 728 -9.20 -18.14 -35.87
CA ARG A 728 -8.14 -17.95 -36.88
C ARG A 728 -6.75 -18.16 -36.27
N GLY A 729 -5.89 -18.86 -36.95
CA GLY A 729 -4.51 -19.12 -36.53
C GLY A 729 -4.35 -20.31 -35.56
N MET A 730 -5.43 -20.97 -35.12
CA MET A 730 -5.36 -22.15 -34.26
C MET A 730 -5.17 -23.44 -35.04
N LEU A 731 -4.62 -24.45 -34.38
CA LEU A 731 -4.61 -25.83 -34.91
C LEU A 731 -5.99 -26.46 -34.72
N VAL A 732 -6.37 -27.45 -35.58
CA VAL A 732 -7.69 -28.09 -35.52
C VAL A 732 -7.99 -28.72 -34.16
N ASP A 733 -7.00 -29.31 -33.54
CA ASP A 733 -7.16 -30.00 -32.25
C ASP A 733 -7.25 -29.04 -31.07
N GLU A 734 -6.66 -27.84 -31.17
CA GLU A 734 -6.81 -26.77 -30.20
C GLU A 734 -8.16 -26.06 -30.32
N ALA A 735 -8.69 -25.94 -31.55
CA ALA A 735 -9.96 -25.28 -31.80
C ALA A 735 -11.18 -26.11 -31.39
N LYS A 736 -11.10 -27.45 -31.44
CA LYS A 736 -12.23 -28.34 -31.08
C LYS A 736 -12.81 -28.11 -29.67
N PRO A 737 -12.02 -28.07 -28.58
CA PRO A 737 -12.56 -27.87 -27.24
C PRO A 737 -13.15 -26.46 -27.05
N ILE A 738 -12.62 -25.45 -27.74
CA ILE A 738 -13.12 -24.08 -27.71
C ILE A 738 -14.47 -23.99 -28.40
N VAL A 739 -14.61 -24.61 -29.58
CA VAL A 739 -15.87 -24.71 -30.33
C VAL A 739 -16.93 -25.49 -29.55
N ASP A 740 -16.55 -26.59 -28.90
CA ASP A 740 -17.46 -27.40 -28.07
C ASP A 740 -18.08 -26.57 -26.95
N LYS A 741 -17.22 -25.86 -26.17
CA LYS A 741 -17.65 -25.00 -25.10
C LYS A 741 -18.54 -23.84 -25.60
N TYR A 742 -18.14 -23.18 -26.70
CA TYR A 742 -18.91 -22.06 -27.26
C TYR A 742 -20.28 -22.51 -27.73
N LEU A 743 -20.41 -23.65 -28.42
CA LEU A 743 -21.71 -24.16 -28.92
C LEU A 743 -22.62 -24.60 -27.76
N LEU A 744 -22.04 -25.15 -26.67
CA LEU A 744 -22.77 -25.48 -25.44
C LEU A 744 -23.33 -24.18 -24.80
N ASP A 745 -22.46 -23.19 -24.61
CA ASP A 745 -22.85 -21.91 -23.99
C ASP A 745 -23.88 -21.15 -24.84
N ALA A 746 -23.71 -21.12 -26.16
CA ALA A 746 -24.68 -20.54 -27.12
C ALA A 746 -26.04 -21.24 -27.10
N HIS A 747 -26.05 -22.59 -27.04
CA HIS A 747 -27.27 -23.39 -26.91
C HIS A 747 -28.00 -23.12 -25.59
N LEU A 748 -27.26 -23.02 -24.47
CA LEU A 748 -27.81 -22.72 -23.14
C LEU A 748 -28.42 -21.31 -23.08
N GLN A 749 -27.90 -20.36 -23.87
CA GLN A 749 -28.48 -19.01 -24.00
C GLN A 749 -29.63 -18.91 -24.98
N GLY A 750 -29.99 -20.01 -25.68
CA GLY A 750 -31.09 -20.07 -26.58
C GLY A 750 -30.84 -19.38 -27.94
N LEU A 751 -29.57 -19.24 -28.36
CA LEU A 751 -29.22 -18.72 -29.65
C LEU A 751 -29.64 -19.72 -30.74
N SER A 752 -30.19 -19.24 -31.87
CA SER A 752 -30.62 -20.08 -32.98
C SER A 752 -29.52 -20.34 -34.01
N GLU A 753 -28.64 -19.36 -34.21
CA GLU A 753 -27.53 -19.42 -35.16
C GLU A 753 -26.30 -18.69 -34.59
N VAL A 754 -25.11 -19.21 -34.87
CA VAL A 754 -23.83 -18.64 -34.48
C VAL A 754 -22.77 -18.80 -35.59
N ASN A 755 -21.79 -17.91 -35.63
CA ASN A 755 -20.75 -17.85 -36.67
C ASN A 755 -19.41 -18.31 -36.09
N ILE A 756 -18.72 -19.21 -36.75
CA ILE A 756 -17.36 -19.64 -36.43
C ILE A 756 -16.42 -19.15 -37.53
N ILE A 757 -15.53 -18.21 -37.19
CA ILE A 757 -14.60 -17.54 -38.11
C ILE A 757 -13.26 -18.32 -38.08
N HIS A 758 -12.95 -19.04 -39.12
CA HIS A 758 -11.71 -19.83 -39.25
C HIS A 758 -10.75 -19.29 -40.32
N GLY A 759 -11.17 -18.27 -41.07
CA GLY A 759 -10.40 -17.65 -42.14
C GLY A 759 -10.35 -18.46 -43.45
N LYS A 760 -9.84 -17.82 -44.50
CA LYS A 760 -9.78 -18.40 -45.86
C LYS A 760 -8.53 -19.26 -46.15
N GLY A 761 -7.47 -19.27 -45.29
CA GLY A 761 -6.19 -19.91 -45.46
C GLY A 761 -6.16 -21.23 -46.30
N THR A 762 -5.38 -22.23 -45.89
CA THR A 762 -5.26 -23.53 -46.61
C THR A 762 -6.55 -24.38 -46.59
N GLY A 763 -7.58 -23.98 -45.83
CA GLY A 763 -8.83 -24.68 -45.66
C GLY A 763 -8.78 -25.88 -44.68
N ALA A 764 -7.64 -26.20 -44.12
CA ALA A 764 -7.47 -27.32 -43.19
C ALA A 764 -8.31 -27.16 -41.90
N LEU A 765 -8.30 -25.93 -41.30
CA LEU A 765 -9.09 -25.61 -40.12
C LEU A 765 -10.60 -25.68 -40.41
N ARG A 766 -11.05 -25.13 -41.54
CA ARG A 766 -12.44 -25.24 -41.99
C ARG A 766 -12.88 -26.71 -42.11
N ALA A 767 -12.11 -27.54 -42.84
CA ALA A 767 -12.46 -28.95 -43.06
C ALA A 767 -12.51 -29.72 -41.75
N GLY A 768 -11.55 -29.50 -40.84
CA GLY A 768 -11.47 -30.14 -39.51
C GLY A 768 -12.65 -29.75 -38.61
N ILE A 769 -13.04 -28.47 -38.59
CA ILE A 769 -14.17 -28.02 -37.77
C ILE A 769 -15.52 -28.47 -38.39
N GLN A 770 -15.68 -28.42 -39.70
CA GLN A 770 -16.91 -28.93 -40.36
C GLN A 770 -17.09 -30.43 -40.18
N GLN A 771 -15.98 -31.21 -40.19
CA GLN A 771 -16.03 -32.62 -39.88
C GLN A 771 -16.43 -32.87 -38.42
N TYR A 772 -15.95 -32.06 -37.47
CA TYR A 772 -16.30 -32.12 -36.07
C TYR A 772 -17.78 -31.77 -35.83
N LEU A 773 -18.29 -30.76 -36.48
CA LEU A 773 -19.68 -30.30 -36.37
C LEU A 773 -20.70 -31.31 -36.88
N LYS A 774 -20.37 -32.20 -37.81
CA LYS A 774 -21.29 -33.26 -38.33
C LYS A 774 -21.86 -34.14 -37.24
N ASN A 775 -21.07 -34.42 -36.19
CA ASN A 775 -21.47 -35.35 -35.13
C ASN A 775 -21.68 -34.63 -33.78
N HIS A 776 -21.71 -33.27 -33.78
CA HIS A 776 -21.80 -32.52 -32.58
C HIS A 776 -23.23 -32.53 -31.98
N PRO A 777 -23.42 -32.78 -30.68
CA PRO A 777 -24.74 -32.95 -30.06
C PRO A 777 -25.63 -31.69 -30.17
N HIS A 778 -25.06 -30.49 -30.12
CA HIS A 778 -25.76 -29.20 -30.14
C HIS A 778 -25.90 -28.58 -31.55
N CYS A 779 -25.28 -29.16 -32.58
CA CYS A 779 -25.41 -28.71 -33.96
C CYS A 779 -26.57 -29.38 -34.67
N LYS A 780 -27.49 -28.59 -35.24
CA LYS A 780 -28.58 -29.07 -36.09
C LYS A 780 -28.17 -29.13 -37.55
N ALA A 781 -27.53 -28.08 -38.02
CA ALA A 781 -27.04 -27.92 -39.38
C ALA A 781 -25.91 -26.90 -39.41
N PHE A 782 -25.05 -26.98 -40.43
CA PHE A 782 -24.06 -25.94 -40.68
C PHE A 782 -23.92 -25.68 -42.17
N ARG A 783 -23.52 -24.45 -42.51
CA ARG A 783 -23.28 -24.00 -43.88
C ARG A 783 -22.06 -23.08 -43.96
N ASN A 784 -21.50 -22.88 -45.16
CA ASN A 784 -20.52 -21.79 -45.31
C ASN A 784 -21.24 -20.43 -45.27
N GLY A 785 -20.55 -19.38 -44.88
CA GLY A 785 -21.08 -18.01 -44.94
C GLY A 785 -21.44 -17.59 -46.34
N ASN A 786 -22.46 -16.74 -46.48
CA ASN A 786 -22.85 -16.14 -47.74
C ASN A 786 -22.01 -14.89 -48.06
N TYR A 787 -22.20 -14.31 -49.24
CA TYR A 787 -21.57 -13.02 -49.58
C TYR A 787 -22.01 -11.92 -48.59
N GLY A 788 -21.04 -11.37 -47.83
CA GLY A 788 -21.31 -10.43 -46.72
C GLY A 788 -21.21 -11.05 -45.32
N GLU A 789 -21.29 -12.38 -45.15
CA GLU A 789 -21.10 -13.10 -43.88
C GLU A 789 -19.68 -13.66 -43.71
N GLY A 790 -18.74 -13.34 -44.62
CA GLY A 790 -17.35 -13.81 -44.63
C GLY A 790 -17.02 -14.95 -45.55
N ASP A 791 -17.95 -15.38 -46.41
CA ASP A 791 -17.81 -16.41 -47.47
C ASP A 791 -17.24 -17.74 -46.95
N TYR A 792 -16.25 -18.30 -47.65
CA TYR A 792 -15.53 -19.52 -47.25
C TYR A 792 -14.65 -19.40 -45.99
N GLY A 793 -14.57 -18.19 -45.37
CA GLY A 793 -13.81 -17.96 -44.15
C GLY A 793 -14.61 -18.15 -42.86
N VAL A 794 -15.94 -18.35 -42.98
CA VAL A 794 -16.85 -18.50 -41.84
C VAL A 794 -17.73 -19.75 -42.05
N THR A 795 -17.99 -20.46 -40.96
CA THR A 795 -19.00 -21.53 -40.92
C THR A 795 -20.13 -21.08 -40.01
N VAL A 796 -21.35 -20.95 -40.56
CA VAL A 796 -22.55 -20.63 -39.81
C VAL A 796 -23.16 -21.92 -39.29
N VAL A 797 -23.42 -21.98 -37.98
CA VAL A 797 -23.93 -23.18 -37.28
C VAL A 797 -25.31 -22.88 -36.75
N THR A 798 -26.30 -23.66 -37.17
CA THR A 798 -27.65 -23.63 -36.63
C THR A 798 -27.71 -24.60 -35.45
N LEU A 799 -28.10 -24.11 -34.28
CA LEU A 799 -28.18 -24.87 -33.03
C LEU A 799 -29.51 -25.63 -32.92
N LYS A 800 -29.53 -26.70 -32.13
CA LYS A 800 -30.73 -27.55 -31.89
C LYS A 800 -31.69 -26.91 -30.92
#